data_6a37f6c00bfdc8beafbe30fd4ee67c8f
#
_entry.id   6a37f6c00bfdc8beafbe30fd4ee67c8f
#
_cell.length_a   1.000
_cell.length_b   1.000
_cell.length_c   1.000
_cell.angle_alpha   90.00
_cell.angle_beta   90.00
_cell.angle_gamma   90.00
#
_symmetry.space_group_name_H-M   'P 1'
#
loop_
_entity.id
_entity.type
_entity.pdbx_description
1 polymer ?
#
loop_
_entity_poly.entity_id
_entity_poly.type
_entity_poly.pdbx_seq_one_letter_code
_entity_poly.pdbx_strand_id
1 'polypeptide(L)'
;MPFWQKAEANFMPDKVFHYSKFLIAVILVGLVAALAIDVERHHVETANTRVDMAIDYEGLQELAQREGLPEDEVLAQAKDAGITSLAVYETTFKKLNENGKATAIAGARLLESYHDGTLTDPAWRSLVEQGKIVGTEAYVTGHDAQTYKEVKEDLIRRLGADRVTVLQAGSQEVLAVKAHYESLMKMNLGMPTDEMKKVNDAGFYVLARPSNYLKCTDDDVKAVFARLDGFKISEIVFSGNQTLGAPGALMATIDEMKHRNLTLGLIEATTQLQFYKQDGMEEIAKNLGYDRVARLYSIPKDEQPKLKIDTAVERWANTDMERNIRIDLLRIYDKPSPNMTLLETNMKYFRDTHDALAQHGFTIGPSDTFASFYPSKWLRGILMLGVAAAGVLYLSLVIPRLNASRKWQVILFVVFGLLAAVPVFMGAGSKIRVLAALASANVFPSLAVIGLLDYVRTKRDELAKHLIPLMVTAVIALFVTGALSYIGAAYLSGALADTEYLLEFQIFRGIKLTFVLPMVLVGIAFLQRFDIFDGRMDDTDGVIEQLKKILDMPVRIKTLIGLAFVGLAAIVFVARSGHTSGMPVSQTELHFRAMLEQAFYARPRTKELLIGHPAFMLAMMAFARKWPTMLLFALVLVATIGQGSMVETFAHMRTPIYMSFLRGIGGIVLGAGIGAVCMVLIELWQFVLAKAKAAAAKK
;
A
#
# COMPACT_ATOMS: atom_id res chain seq x y z
N MET A 1 27.12 -16.33 -40.68
CA MET A 1 26.95 -14.92 -41.06
C MET A 1 26.94 -14.12 -39.77
N PRO A 2 27.70 -13.03 -39.67
CA PRO A 2 27.71 -12.20 -38.47
C PRO A 2 26.33 -11.53 -38.27
N PHE A 3 25.87 -11.52 -37.05
CA PHE A 3 24.54 -11.02 -36.59
C PHE A 3 24.23 -9.56 -36.95
N TRP A 4 25.19 -8.85 -37.55
CA TRP A 4 25.19 -7.40 -37.82
C TRP A 4 25.24 -7.06 -39.31
N GLN A 5 25.03 -7.99 -40.24
CA GLN A 5 24.91 -7.58 -41.66
C GLN A 5 23.61 -6.80 -41.81
N LYS A 6 23.74 -5.59 -42.43
CA LYS A 6 22.63 -4.70 -42.77
C LYS A 6 21.51 -5.48 -43.41
N ALA A 7 20.45 -5.71 -42.65
CA ALA A 7 19.15 -6.06 -43.21
C ALA A 7 18.59 -4.77 -43.81
N GLU A 8 18.35 -4.73 -45.10
CA GLU A 8 17.48 -3.70 -45.66
C GLU A 8 16.08 -4.03 -45.11
N ALA A 9 15.74 -3.40 -43.98
CA ALA A 9 14.41 -3.52 -43.42
C ALA A 9 13.43 -2.86 -44.37
N ASN A 10 12.75 -3.65 -45.17
CA ASN A 10 11.64 -3.18 -45.95
C ASN A 10 10.51 -2.83 -45.01
N PHE A 11 10.25 -1.55 -44.89
CA PHE A 11 9.01 -1.06 -44.28
C PHE A 11 7.86 -1.46 -45.20
N MET A 12 6.68 -1.69 -44.64
CA MET A 12 5.46 -1.67 -45.42
C MET A 12 5.24 -0.22 -45.88
N PRO A 13 5.56 0.17 -47.14
CA PRO A 13 5.77 1.56 -47.51
C PRO A 13 4.47 2.39 -47.48
N ASP A 14 3.30 1.80 -47.62
CA ASP A 14 2.10 2.54 -48.02
C ASP A 14 0.98 2.64 -46.99
N LYS A 15 1.16 2.14 -45.78
CA LYS A 15 0.13 2.28 -44.73
C LYS A 15 0.33 3.58 -43.94
N VAL A 16 -0.32 4.65 -44.37
CA VAL A 16 -0.42 5.91 -43.62
C VAL A 16 -1.53 5.74 -42.58
N PHE A 17 -1.18 5.84 -41.28
CA PHE A 17 -2.17 5.85 -40.19
C PHE A 17 -2.59 7.28 -39.88
N HIS A 18 -3.89 7.55 -39.98
CA HIS A 18 -4.44 8.86 -39.65
C HIS A 18 -4.88 8.95 -38.22
N TYR A 19 -4.33 9.88 -37.47
CA TYR A 19 -4.75 10.21 -36.11
C TYR A 19 -6.00 11.08 -36.14
N SER A 20 -7.11 10.58 -35.61
CA SER A 20 -8.40 11.28 -35.57
C SER A 20 -8.32 12.52 -34.65
N LYS A 21 -8.31 13.71 -35.24
CA LYS A 21 -8.31 14.98 -34.49
C LYS A 21 -9.50 15.10 -33.54
N PHE A 22 -10.65 14.53 -33.90
CA PHE A 22 -11.84 14.49 -33.04
C PHE A 22 -11.60 13.67 -31.76
N LEU A 23 -11.08 12.45 -31.90
CA LEU A 23 -10.81 11.58 -30.74
C LEU A 23 -9.72 12.20 -29.84
N ILE A 24 -8.68 12.79 -30.44
CA ILE A 24 -7.63 13.51 -29.69
C ILE A 24 -8.24 14.69 -28.92
N ALA A 25 -9.12 15.48 -29.53
CA ALA A 25 -9.79 16.59 -28.84
C ALA A 25 -10.61 16.09 -27.63
N VAL A 26 -11.35 14.98 -27.76
CA VAL A 26 -12.09 14.37 -26.65
C VAL A 26 -11.15 13.87 -25.55
N ILE A 27 -10.03 13.26 -25.92
CA ILE A 27 -8.99 12.85 -24.96
C ILE A 27 -8.45 14.08 -24.20
N LEU A 28 -8.17 15.18 -24.88
CA LEU A 28 -7.67 16.39 -24.22
C LEU A 28 -8.69 17.00 -23.25
N VAL A 29 -9.98 17.01 -23.62
CA VAL A 29 -11.06 17.47 -22.72
C VAL A 29 -11.18 16.54 -21.50
N GLY A 30 -11.12 15.23 -21.71
CA GLY A 30 -11.09 14.26 -20.62
C GLY A 30 -9.86 14.38 -19.73
N LEU A 31 -8.69 14.73 -20.30
CA LEU A 31 -7.47 14.98 -19.54
C LEU A 31 -7.63 16.19 -18.61
N VAL A 32 -8.25 17.26 -19.07
CA VAL A 32 -8.54 18.42 -18.20
C VAL A 32 -9.41 18.01 -17.01
N ALA A 33 -10.44 17.18 -17.24
CA ALA A 33 -11.25 16.67 -16.16
C ALA A 33 -10.46 15.74 -15.21
N ALA A 34 -9.59 14.88 -15.74
CA ALA A 34 -8.72 14.02 -14.93
C ALA A 34 -7.76 14.86 -14.07
N LEU A 35 -7.09 15.84 -14.66
CA LEU A 35 -6.18 16.74 -13.93
C LEU A 35 -6.91 17.57 -12.86
N ALA A 36 -8.15 18.01 -13.10
CA ALA A 36 -8.94 18.69 -12.09
C ALA A 36 -9.19 17.79 -10.87
N ILE A 37 -9.52 16.51 -11.11
CA ILE A 37 -9.67 15.52 -10.03
C ILE A 37 -8.34 15.27 -9.30
N ASP A 38 -7.24 15.17 -10.05
CA ASP A 38 -5.91 14.91 -9.48
C ASP A 38 -5.39 16.09 -8.64
N VAL A 39 -5.71 17.33 -9.04
CA VAL A 39 -5.41 18.54 -8.23
C VAL A 39 -6.20 18.53 -6.93
N GLU A 40 -7.51 18.22 -6.97
CA GLU A 40 -8.33 18.10 -5.78
C GLU A 40 -7.81 16.99 -4.85
N ARG A 41 -7.45 15.82 -5.40
CA ARG A 41 -6.79 14.74 -4.69
C ARG A 41 -5.51 15.20 -4.01
N HIS A 42 -4.64 15.91 -4.74
CA HIS A 42 -3.38 16.43 -4.19
C HIS A 42 -3.63 17.36 -3.01
N HIS A 43 -4.63 18.23 -3.07
CA HIS A 43 -4.98 19.11 -1.95
C HIS A 43 -5.42 18.30 -0.71
N VAL A 44 -6.25 17.27 -0.90
CA VAL A 44 -6.70 16.39 0.20
C VAL A 44 -5.51 15.62 0.81
N GLU A 45 -4.58 15.13 -0.01
CA GLU A 45 -3.39 14.42 0.46
C GLU A 45 -2.44 15.33 1.23
N THR A 46 -2.22 16.57 0.75
CA THR A 46 -1.28 17.53 1.38
C THR A 46 -1.84 18.19 2.64
N ALA A 47 -3.15 18.21 2.82
CA ALA A 47 -3.77 18.69 4.05
C ALA A 47 -3.65 17.70 5.21
N ASN A 48 -3.37 16.43 4.94
CA ASN A 48 -3.25 15.37 5.93
C ASN A 48 -1.78 15.22 6.35
N THR A 49 -1.33 16.00 7.33
CA THR A 49 0.09 16.09 7.72
C THR A 49 0.40 15.71 9.15
N ARG A 50 -0.61 15.59 10.04
CA ARG A 50 -0.35 15.31 11.43
C ARG A 50 -0.32 13.81 11.72
N VAL A 51 0.76 13.36 12.36
CA VAL A 51 1.04 11.96 12.71
C VAL A 51 0.99 11.80 14.22
N ASP A 52 0.26 10.77 14.68
CA ASP A 52 0.30 10.35 16.08
C ASP A 52 1.43 9.35 16.30
N MET A 53 2.43 9.74 17.09
CA MET A 53 3.48 8.85 17.57
C MET A 53 3.00 8.20 18.87
N ALA A 54 2.45 6.99 18.74
CA ALA A 54 1.91 6.23 19.85
C ALA A 54 2.85 5.09 20.28
N ILE A 55 2.78 4.69 21.55
CA ILE A 55 3.46 3.50 22.07
C ILE A 55 2.58 2.80 23.10
N ASP A 56 2.76 1.48 23.27
CA ASP A 56 2.06 0.71 24.29
C ASP A 56 2.43 1.23 25.70
N TYR A 57 1.43 1.61 26.50
CA TYR A 57 1.64 2.08 27.88
C TYR A 57 2.37 1.05 28.75
N GLU A 58 1.99 -0.22 28.62
CA GLU A 58 2.67 -1.33 29.31
C GLU A 58 4.15 -1.43 28.92
N GLY A 59 4.49 -1.09 27.67
CA GLY A 59 5.88 -1.11 27.23
C GLY A 59 6.75 -0.09 27.99
N LEU A 60 6.22 1.11 28.28
CA LEU A 60 6.93 2.10 29.09
C LEU A 60 6.99 1.71 30.56
N GLN A 61 5.95 1.09 31.11
CA GLN A 61 5.97 0.53 32.46
C GLN A 61 7.03 -0.57 32.59
N GLU A 62 7.10 -1.49 31.62
CA GLU A 62 8.13 -2.53 31.58
C GLU A 62 9.54 -1.93 31.48
N LEU A 63 9.72 -0.88 30.67
CA LEU A 63 10.99 -0.16 30.56
C LEU A 63 11.42 0.46 31.90
N ALA A 64 10.47 1.11 32.60
CA ALA A 64 10.72 1.69 33.93
C ALA A 64 11.13 0.62 34.96
N GLN A 65 10.46 -0.51 34.99
CA GLN A 65 10.80 -1.63 35.87
C GLN A 65 12.18 -2.21 35.58
N ARG A 66 12.54 -2.40 34.30
CA ARG A 66 13.84 -2.95 33.90
C ARG A 66 15.00 -2.03 34.26
N GLU A 67 14.81 -0.73 34.15
CA GLU A 67 15.81 0.29 34.49
C GLU A 67 15.79 0.67 35.99
N GLY A 68 14.79 0.21 36.76
CA GLY A 68 14.63 0.54 38.16
C GLY A 68 14.30 2.00 38.43
N LEU A 69 13.61 2.64 37.48
CA LEU A 69 13.24 4.06 37.53
C LEU A 69 11.77 4.25 37.88
N PRO A 70 11.40 5.42 38.46
CA PRO A 70 10.00 5.78 38.60
C PRO A 70 9.29 5.85 37.25
N GLU A 71 8.06 5.35 37.16
CA GLU A 71 7.25 5.38 35.95
C GLU A 71 7.08 6.80 35.39
N ASP A 72 6.81 7.78 36.29
CA ASP A 72 6.60 9.18 35.90
C ASP A 72 7.85 9.82 35.22
N GLU A 73 9.04 9.39 35.61
CA GLU A 73 10.29 9.84 34.99
C GLU A 73 10.42 9.32 33.56
N VAL A 74 10.11 8.03 33.32
CA VAL A 74 10.15 7.44 32.00
C VAL A 74 9.08 8.03 31.08
N LEU A 75 7.87 8.28 31.62
CA LEU A 75 6.80 8.96 30.90
C LEU A 75 7.22 10.39 30.50
N ALA A 76 7.82 11.16 31.39
CA ALA A 76 8.29 12.51 31.08
C ALA A 76 9.34 12.50 29.96
N GLN A 77 10.33 11.59 30.04
CA GLN A 77 11.35 11.45 29.00
C GLN A 77 10.77 10.99 27.66
N ALA A 78 9.78 10.07 27.66
CA ALA A 78 9.10 9.63 26.44
C ALA A 78 8.34 10.78 25.77
N LYS A 79 7.70 11.63 26.58
CA LYS A 79 7.00 12.83 26.07
C LYS A 79 7.97 13.83 25.46
N ASP A 80 9.09 14.12 26.13
CA ASP A 80 10.14 15.00 25.63
C ASP A 80 10.81 14.43 24.35
N ALA A 81 10.79 13.12 24.20
CA ALA A 81 11.26 12.44 22.98
C ALA A 81 10.24 12.42 21.83
N GLY A 82 9.05 13.03 21.99
CA GLY A 82 8.08 13.23 20.93
C GLY A 82 6.90 12.26 20.90
N ILE A 83 6.78 11.34 21.87
CA ILE A 83 5.59 10.48 21.97
C ILE A 83 4.37 11.33 22.32
N THR A 84 3.25 11.11 21.64
CA THR A 84 2.02 11.90 21.80
C THR A 84 0.89 11.12 22.44
N SER A 85 0.80 9.83 22.15
CA SER A 85 -0.27 8.97 22.64
C SER A 85 0.25 7.69 23.25
N LEU A 86 -0.45 7.19 24.28
CA LEU A 86 -0.17 5.87 24.85
C LEU A 86 -1.33 4.93 24.59
N ALA A 87 -1.02 3.76 24.04
CA ALA A 87 -2.01 2.73 23.76
C ALA A 87 -2.38 2.01 25.05
N VAL A 88 -3.65 2.15 25.45
CA VAL A 88 -4.23 1.51 26.62
C VAL A 88 -5.20 0.42 26.16
N TYR A 89 -4.97 -0.80 26.63
CA TYR A 89 -5.79 -1.97 26.32
C TYR A 89 -6.84 -2.21 27.40
N GLU A 90 -7.92 -2.90 27.07
CA GLU A 90 -8.81 -3.45 28.08
C GLU A 90 -8.02 -4.31 29.06
N THR A 91 -8.37 -4.22 30.33
CA THR A 91 -7.74 -5.03 31.35
C THR A 91 -8.32 -6.46 31.39
N THR A 92 -7.61 -7.37 32.02
CA THR A 92 -8.07 -8.73 32.32
C THR A 92 -7.83 -9.05 33.79
N PHE A 93 -8.55 -10.05 34.36
CA PHE A 93 -8.25 -10.48 35.73
C PHE A 93 -6.80 -10.91 35.90
N LYS A 94 -6.25 -11.59 34.91
CA LYS A 94 -4.84 -11.98 34.96
C LYS A 94 -3.95 -10.78 35.20
N LYS A 95 -4.15 -9.71 34.41
CA LYS A 95 -3.39 -8.47 34.49
C LYS A 95 -3.59 -7.74 35.82
N LEU A 96 -4.85 -7.65 36.29
CA LEU A 96 -5.16 -7.07 37.60
C LEU A 96 -4.50 -7.80 38.75
N ASN A 97 -4.44 -9.13 38.66
CA ASN A 97 -3.82 -10.00 39.68
C ASN A 97 -2.29 -9.86 39.67
N GLU A 98 -1.67 -9.84 38.47
CA GLU A 98 -0.22 -9.62 38.29
C GLU A 98 0.22 -8.26 38.79
N ASN A 99 -0.59 -7.22 38.58
CA ASN A 99 -0.31 -5.85 39.02
C ASN A 99 -0.76 -5.55 40.47
N GLY A 100 -1.28 -6.53 41.19
CA GLY A 100 -1.72 -6.37 42.58
C GLY A 100 -2.94 -5.46 42.75
N LYS A 101 -3.74 -5.19 41.72
CA LYS A 101 -4.93 -4.32 41.78
C LYS A 101 -6.19 -5.06 42.21
N ALA A 102 -6.30 -6.33 41.83
CA ALA A 102 -7.36 -7.24 42.29
C ALA A 102 -6.81 -8.67 42.38
N THR A 103 -7.34 -9.45 43.27
CA THR A 103 -6.98 -10.87 43.43
C THR A 103 -8.17 -11.76 43.11
N ALA A 104 -7.99 -12.75 42.24
CA ALA A 104 -8.96 -13.81 42.01
C ALA A 104 -8.40 -15.13 42.50
N ILE A 105 -9.18 -15.87 43.29
CA ILE A 105 -8.81 -17.13 43.89
C ILE A 105 -9.86 -18.17 43.52
N ALA A 106 -9.43 -19.38 43.10
CA ALA A 106 -10.35 -20.50 42.87
C ALA A 106 -10.92 -21.03 44.19
N GLY A 107 -12.23 -21.28 44.22
CA GLY A 107 -12.88 -21.84 45.42
C GLY A 107 -12.30 -23.16 45.84
N ALA A 108 -11.96 -24.04 44.91
CA ALA A 108 -11.29 -25.31 45.21
C ALA A 108 -9.98 -25.10 45.98
N ARG A 109 -9.19 -24.08 45.62
CA ARG A 109 -7.93 -23.77 46.30
C ARG A 109 -8.15 -23.23 47.73
N LEU A 110 -9.22 -22.44 47.93
CA LEU A 110 -9.58 -21.97 49.27
C LEU A 110 -10.01 -23.14 50.19
N LEU A 111 -10.79 -24.07 49.66
CA LEU A 111 -11.21 -25.28 50.39
C LEU A 111 -10.01 -26.19 50.70
N GLU A 112 -9.12 -26.40 49.76
CA GLU A 112 -7.88 -27.15 49.97
C GLU A 112 -7.03 -26.51 51.06
N SER A 113 -6.76 -25.21 50.99
CA SER A 113 -6.00 -24.47 52.01
C SER A 113 -6.66 -24.52 53.39
N TYR A 114 -8.00 -24.58 53.48
CA TYR A 114 -8.72 -24.76 54.73
C TYR A 114 -8.49 -26.15 55.27
N HIS A 115 -8.63 -27.20 54.49
CA HIS A 115 -8.42 -28.60 54.90
C HIS A 115 -6.98 -28.87 55.31
N ASP A 116 -6.01 -28.29 54.64
CA ASP A 116 -4.58 -28.42 54.96
C ASP A 116 -4.14 -27.52 56.12
N GLY A 117 -5.04 -26.71 56.68
CA GLY A 117 -4.75 -25.78 57.78
C GLY A 117 -3.88 -24.59 57.40
N THR A 118 -3.62 -24.37 56.12
CA THR A 118 -2.79 -23.23 55.61
C THR A 118 -3.60 -21.94 55.43
N LEU A 119 -4.93 -21.99 55.44
CA LEU A 119 -5.80 -20.83 55.42
C LEU A 119 -5.80 -20.17 56.80
N THR A 120 -4.96 -19.18 57.02
CA THR A 120 -4.78 -18.53 58.33
C THR A 120 -5.75 -17.37 58.60
N ASP A 121 -6.29 -16.75 57.53
CA ASP A 121 -7.22 -15.61 57.64
C ASP A 121 -8.56 -16.03 58.25
N PRO A 122 -8.95 -15.48 59.44
CA PRO A 122 -10.18 -15.85 60.12
C PRO A 122 -11.44 -15.52 59.32
N ALA A 123 -11.44 -14.47 58.54
CA ALA A 123 -12.59 -14.04 57.75
C ALA A 123 -12.87 -15.04 56.61
N TRP A 124 -11.85 -15.48 55.94
CA TRP A 124 -11.97 -16.53 54.91
C TRP A 124 -12.32 -17.87 55.48
N ARG A 125 -11.74 -18.25 56.65
CA ARG A 125 -12.14 -19.47 57.35
C ARG A 125 -13.62 -19.47 57.72
N SER A 126 -14.12 -18.37 58.24
CA SER A 126 -15.54 -18.23 58.57
C SER A 126 -16.44 -18.39 57.33
N LEU A 127 -16.06 -17.92 56.15
CA LEU A 127 -16.81 -18.13 54.92
C LEU A 127 -16.84 -19.60 54.49
N VAL A 128 -15.73 -20.34 54.66
CA VAL A 128 -15.70 -21.79 54.43
C VAL A 128 -16.61 -22.53 55.42
N GLU A 129 -16.51 -22.24 56.71
CA GLU A 129 -17.33 -22.85 57.78
C GLU A 129 -18.82 -22.59 57.61
N GLN A 130 -19.19 -21.43 57.05
CA GLN A 130 -20.56 -21.09 56.70
C GLN A 130 -21.04 -21.75 55.38
N GLY A 131 -20.21 -22.53 54.72
CA GLY A 131 -20.55 -23.16 53.42
C GLY A 131 -20.73 -22.18 52.26
N LYS A 132 -20.19 -20.97 52.37
CA LYS A 132 -20.28 -19.91 51.32
C LYS A 132 -19.21 -20.04 50.25
N ILE A 133 -18.23 -20.92 50.45
CA ILE A 133 -17.19 -21.18 49.48
C ILE A 133 -17.53 -22.44 48.69
N VAL A 134 -17.69 -22.29 47.36
CA VAL A 134 -18.01 -23.38 46.44
C VAL A 134 -16.80 -23.64 45.56
N GLY A 135 -16.34 -24.88 45.44
CA GLY A 135 -15.11 -25.25 44.77
C GLY A 135 -15.08 -24.91 43.26
N THR A 136 -16.25 -24.84 42.62
CA THR A 136 -16.38 -24.51 41.17
C THR A 136 -16.49 -23.03 40.90
N GLU A 137 -16.52 -22.16 41.89
CA GLU A 137 -16.62 -20.71 41.79
C GLU A 137 -15.25 -20.04 41.94
N ALA A 138 -15.15 -18.79 41.54
CA ALA A 138 -13.99 -17.92 41.77
C ALA A 138 -14.37 -16.79 42.72
N TYR A 139 -13.43 -16.40 43.57
CA TYR A 139 -13.61 -15.36 44.58
C TYR A 139 -12.68 -14.20 44.28
N VAL A 140 -13.25 -12.97 44.15
CA VAL A 140 -12.52 -11.80 43.72
C VAL A 140 -12.54 -10.72 44.80
N THR A 141 -11.36 -10.19 45.11
CA THR A 141 -11.17 -9.04 45.99
C THR A 141 -10.45 -7.92 45.23
N GLY A 142 -10.85 -6.69 45.44
CA GLY A 142 -10.14 -5.51 44.97
C GLY A 142 -9.23 -4.95 46.03
N HIS A 143 -8.10 -4.36 45.60
CA HIS A 143 -7.15 -3.72 46.51
C HIS A 143 -7.30 -2.18 46.54
N ASP A 144 -8.03 -1.61 45.59
CA ASP A 144 -8.50 -0.25 45.61
C ASP A 144 -10.00 -0.15 45.28
N ALA A 145 -10.66 0.91 45.75
CA ALA A 145 -12.10 1.07 45.65
C ALA A 145 -12.58 1.26 44.20
N GLN A 146 -11.79 1.92 43.38
CA GLN A 146 -12.16 2.22 41.97
C GLN A 146 -12.08 0.94 41.14
N THR A 147 -10.95 0.24 41.18
CA THR A 147 -10.80 -1.05 40.47
C THR A 147 -11.84 -2.08 40.90
N TYR A 148 -12.12 -2.19 42.23
CA TYR A 148 -13.14 -3.08 42.70
C TYR A 148 -14.53 -2.74 42.15
N LYS A 149 -14.91 -1.46 42.16
CA LYS A 149 -16.17 -0.98 41.59
C LYS A 149 -16.29 -1.34 40.12
N GLU A 150 -15.27 -1.04 39.32
CA GLU A 150 -15.25 -1.31 37.87
C GLU A 150 -15.34 -2.82 37.59
N VAL A 151 -14.58 -3.63 38.29
CA VAL A 151 -14.61 -5.10 38.18
C VAL A 151 -15.99 -5.65 38.52
N LYS A 152 -16.61 -5.15 39.60
CA LYS A 152 -17.95 -5.57 40.02
C LYS A 152 -19.00 -5.23 38.96
N GLU A 153 -18.98 -4.01 38.44
CA GLU A 153 -19.90 -3.55 37.39
C GLU A 153 -19.73 -4.38 36.09
N ASP A 154 -18.50 -4.66 35.68
CA ASP A 154 -18.22 -5.45 34.49
C ASP A 154 -18.64 -6.90 34.63
N LEU A 155 -18.36 -7.52 35.78
CA LEU A 155 -18.78 -8.88 36.03
C LEU A 155 -20.31 -9.03 36.04
N ILE A 156 -21.01 -8.12 36.72
CA ILE A 156 -22.47 -8.12 36.77
C ILE A 156 -23.06 -7.95 35.36
N ARG A 157 -22.53 -7.02 34.60
CA ARG A 157 -23.01 -6.78 33.25
C ARG A 157 -22.75 -7.95 32.31
N ARG A 158 -21.55 -8.53 32.32
CA ARG A 158 -21.13 -9.60 31.40
C ARG A 158 -21.61 -10.98 31.74
N LEU A 159 -21.77 -11.29 33.03
CA LEU A 159 -22.17 -12.61 33.48
C LEU A 159 -23.66 -12.68 33.91
N GLY A 160 -24.24 -11.55 34.27
CA GLY A 160 -25.53 -11.46 34.88
C GLY A 160 -25.44 -11.34 36.41
N ALA A 161 -26.37 -10.56 36.99
CA ALA A 161 -26.40 -10.34 38.44
C ALA A 161 -26.63 -11.60 39.28
N ASP A 162 -27.27 -12.61 38.69
CA ASP A 162 -27.51 -13.92 39.32
C ASP A 162 -26.24 -14.78 39.49
N ARG A 163 -25.18 -14.41 38.80
CA ARG A 163 -23.88 -15.10 38.81
C ARG A 163 -22.81 -14.42 39.64
N VAL A 164 -23.10 -13.26 40.20
CA VAL A 164 -22.14 -12.46 40.99
C VAL A 164 -22.79 -12.14 42.32
N THR A 165 -22.28 -12.75 43.39
CA THR A 165 -22.78 -12.54 44.76
C THR A 165 -21.74 -11.80 45.59
N VAL A 166 -22.14 -10.74 46.31
CA VAL A 166 -21.27 -10.04 47.24
C VAL A 166 -21.27 -10.74 48.57
N LEU A 167 -20.11 -11.17 49.04
CA LEU A 167 -19.88 -11.73 50.37
C LEU A 167 -19.07 -10.76 51.21
N GLN A 168 -19.12 -10.92 52.52
CA GLN A 168 -18.30 -10.14 53.47
C GLN A 168 -17.26 -11.06 54.12
N ALA A 169 -15.99 -10.77 53.88
CA ALA A 169 -14.87 -11.39 54.58
C ALA A 169 -14.30 -10.38 55.60
N GLY A 170 -14.84 -10.33 56.80
CA GLY A 170 -14.53 -9.30 57.78
C GLY A 170 -15.01 -7.94 57.30
N SER A 171 -14.09 -6.99 57.12
CA SER A 171 -14.38 -5.64 56.60
C SER A 171 -14.30 -5.55 55.05
N GLN A 172 -13.80 -6.60 54.37
CA GLN A 172 -13.60 -6.61 52.93
C GLN A 172 -14.77 -7.24 52.19
N GLU A 173 -15.26 -6.56 51.15
CA GLU A 173 -16.19 -7.17 50.18
C GLU A 173 -15.45 -8.16 49.29
N VAL A 174 -16.06 -9.30 49.02
CA VAL A 174 -15.59 -10.34 48.13
C VAL A 174 -16.69 -10.69 47.14
N LEU A 175 -16.37 -10.75 45.86
CA LEU A 175 -17.30 -11.19 44.83
C LEU A 175 -17.15 -12.71 44.65
N ALA A 176 -18.20 -13.46 44.97
CA ALA A 176 -18.33 -14.87 44.61
C ALA A 176 -18.89 -14.93 43.18
N VAL A 177 -18.10 -15.42 42.24
CA VAL A 177 -18.42 -15.44 40.80
C VAL A 177 -18.66 -16.89 40.37
N LYS A 178 -19.86 -17.19 39.88
CA LYS A 178 -20.23 -18.49 39.30
C LYS A 178 -19.60 -18.65 37.92
N ALA A 179 -18.28 -18.74 37.89
CA ALA A 179 -17.48 -18.92 36.67
C ALA A 179 -16.25 -19.78 36.98
N HIS A 180 -15.82 -20.54 35.97
CA HIS A 180 -14.59 -21.30 36.08
C HIS A 180 -13.39 -20.34 36.15
N TYR A 181 -12.49 -20.53 37.11
CA TYR A 181 -11.37 -19.66 37.41
C TYR A 181 -10.51 -19.30 36.17
N GLU A 182 -10.11 -20.33 35.39
CA GLU A 182 -9.30 -20.11 34.19
C GLU A 182 -10.01 -19.28 33.13
N SER A 183 -11.31 -19.37 32.99
CA SER A 183 -12.11 -18.57 32.08
C SER A 183 -12.23 -17.13 32.56
N LEU A 184 -12.38 -16.96 33.89
CA LEU A 184 -12.44 -15.64 34.51
C LEU A 184 -11.11 -14.88 34.34
N MET A 185 -9.97 -15.55 34.53
CA MET A 185 -8.64 -14.93 34.38
C MET A 185 -8.39 -14.37 32.99
N LYS A 186 -8.99 -14.93 31.95
CA LYS A 186 -8.88 -14.50 30.55
C LYS A 186 -9.96 -13.52 30.12
N MET A 187 -10.91 -13.21 31.00
CA MET A 187 -12.01 -12.32 30.67
C MET A 187 -11.51 -10.87 30.58
N ASN A 188 -11.86 -10.20 29.49
CA ASN A 188 -11.65 -8.75 29.35
C ASN A 188 -12.66 -8.01 30.24
N LEU A 189 -12.17 -7.01 30.95
CA LEU A 189 -12.91 -6.19 31.89
C LEU A 189 -12.83 -4.73 31.46
N GLY A 190 -13.49 -4.22 30.54
CA GLY A 190 -13.53 -2.82 30.11
C GLY A 190 -12.19 -2.05 30.13
N MET A 191 -12.25 -0.79 29.77
CA MET A 191 -11.07 0.10 29.76
C MET A 191 -10.69 0.50 31.20
N PRO A 192 -9.40 0.38 31.61
CA PRO A 192 -8.93 0.76 32.93
C PRO A 192 -8.85 2.27 33.09
N THR A 193 -9.75 2.86 33.91
CA THR A 193 -9.83 4.31 34.08
C THR A 193 -8.64 4.89 34.83
N ASP A 194 -8.04 4.14 35.74
CA ASP A 194 -6.85 4.54 36.48
C ASP A 194 -5.61 4.67 35.57
N GLU A 195 -5.43 3.76 34.63
CA GLU A 195 -4.35 3.84 33.63
C GLU A 195 -4.56 5.00 32.66
N MET A 196 -5.80 5.15 32.14
CA MET A 196 -6.13 6.29 31.27
C MET A 196 -5.94 7.63 32.00
N LYS A 197 -6.26 7.70 33.29
CA LYS A 197 -6.02 8.90 34.09
C LYS A 197 -4.53 9.22 34.20
N LYS A 198 -3.68 8.24 34.53
CA LYS A 198 -2.23 8.44 34.60
C LYS A 198 -1.65 8.91 33.27
N VAL A 199 -2.09 8.31 32.15
CA VAL A 199 -1.71 8.71 30.79
C VAL A 199 -2.05 10.17 30.53
N ASN A 200 -3.27 10.61 30.83
CA ASN A 200 -3.69 11.98 30.63
C ASN A 200 -3.02 12.96 31.60
N ASP A 201 -2.82 12.57 32.87
CA ASP A 201 -2.13 13.40 33.87
C ASP A 201 -0.67 13.62 33.49
N ALA A 202 0.00 12.63 32.87
CA ALA A 202 1.33 12.76 32.29
C ALA A 202 1.33 13.58 30.96
N GLY A 203 0.17 14.02 30.51
CA GLY A 203 -0.02 14.92 29.36
C GLY A 203 -0.07 14.24 28.00
N PHE A 204 -0.24 12.90 27.93
CA PHE A 204 -0.45 12.16 26.70
C PHE A 204 -1.93 12.06 26.35
N TYR A 205 -2.22 11.72 25.08
CA TYR A 205 -3.52 11.23 24.67
C TYR A 205 -3.59 9.72 24.90
N VAL A 206 -4.79 9.20 25.03
CA VAL A 206 -5.05 7.76 25.09
C VAL A 206 -5.42 7.25 23.70
N LEU A 207 -4.61 6.35 23.16
CA LEU A 207 -5.01 5.51 22.02
C LEU A 207 -5.74 4.30 22.59
N ALA A 208 -7.09 4.32 22.54
CA ALA A 208 -7.89 3.31 23.21
C ALA A 208 -8.00 2.02 22.39
N ARG A 209 -7.74 0.86 23.02
CA ARG A 209 -7.69 -0.46 22.40
C ARG A 209 -8.78 -1.41 22.93
N PRO A 210 -10.09 -1.09 22.73
CA PRO A 210 -11.15 -2.00 23.15
C PRO A 210 -11.18 -3.28 22.32
N SER A 211 -11.71 -4.37 22.93
CA SER A 211 -11.85 -5.69 22.32
C SER A 211 -13.32 -6.07 22.21
N ASN A 212 -13.65 -6.97 21.29
CA ASN A 212 -14.98 -7.60 21.27
C ASN A 212 -15.04 -8.83 22.20
N TYR A 213 -16.23 -9.20 22.59
CA TYR A 213 -16.49 -10.40 23.40
C TYR A 213 -17.83 -11.03 23.04
N LEU A 214 -17.96 -12.30 23.44
CA LEU A 214 -19.15 -13.10 23.10
C LEU A 214 -20.42 -12.49 23.68
N LYS A 215 -21.47 -12.43 22.85
CA LYS A 215 -22.79 -11.89 23.22
C LYS A 215 -22.75 -10.42 23.69
N CYS A 216 -21.86 -9.63 23.10
CA CYS A 216 -21.80 -8.19 23.33
C CYS A 216 -23.16 -7.54 22.98
N THR A 217 -23.73 -6.79 23.90
CA THR A 217 -24.99 -6.07 23.75
C THR A 217 -24.74 -4.57 23.52
N ASP A 218 -25.79 -3.83 23.13
CA ASP A 218 -25.70 -2.37 23.02
C ASP A 218 -25.32 -1.70 24.33
N ASP A 219 -25.80 -2.22 25.47
CA ASP A 219 -25.47 -1.68 26.79
C ASP A 219 -24.02 -1.97 27.18
N ASP A 220 -23.47 -3.10 26.75
CA ASP A 220 -22.04 -3.40 26.91
C ASP A 220 -21.18 -2.39 26.13
N VAL A 221 -21.54 -2.13 24.87
CA VAL A 221 -20.86 -1.13 24.04
C VAL A 221 -20.89 0.23 24.70
N LYS A 222 -22.09 0.70 25.08
CA LYS A 222 -22.25 2.00 25.76
C LYS A 222 -21.40 2.10 27.02
N ALA A 223 -21.33 1.04 27.81
CA ALA A 223 -20.54 1.02 29.03
C ALA A 223 -19.03 1.12 28.76
N VAL A 224 -18.51 0.47 27.70
CA VAL A 224 -17.10 0.60 27.30
C VAL A 224 -16.81 2.04 26.89
N PHE A 225 -17.66 2.66 26.05
CA PHE A 225 -17.46 4.03 25.62
C PHE A 225 -17.67 5.06 26.73
N ALA A 226 -18.59 4.82 27.68
CA ALA A 226 -18.79 5.69 28.84
C ALA A 226 -17.53 5.81 29.72
N ARG A 227 -16.67 4.79 29.75
CA ARG A 227 -15.38 4.87 30.45
C ARG A 227 -14.35 5.75 29.77
N LEU A 228 -14.56 6.10 28.51
CA LEU A 228 -13.71 7.03 27.77
C LEU A 228 -14.06 8.49 28.05
N ASP A 229 -15.23 8.74 28.65
CA ASP A 229 -15.72 10.10 28.91
C ASP A 229 -14.80 10.83 29.91
N GLY A 230 -14.44 12.07 29.56
CA GLY A 230 -13.55 12.89 30.38
C GLY A 230 -12.06 12.69 30.10
N PHE A 231 -11.68 11.73 29.29
CA PHE A 231 -10.30 11.49 28.88
C PHE A 231 -10.00 12.07 27.49
N LYS A 232 -8.74 12.47 27.28
CA LYS A 232 -8.25 12.91 25.96
C LYS A 232 -7.91 11.67 25.14
N ILE A 233 -8.83 11.25 24.27
CA ILE A 233 -8.65 10.11 23.38
C ILE A 233 -8.12 10.64 22.05
N SER A 234 -7.04 10.04 21.52
CA SER A 234 -6.56 10.29 20.15
C SER A 234 -7.37 9.48 19.13
N GLU A 235 -7.33 8.16 19.22
CA GLU A 235 -8.01 7.25 18.31
C GLU A 235 -8.56 6.01 19.03
N ILE A 236 -9.48 5.33 18.35
CA ILE A 236 -9.95 3.99 18.71
C ILE A 236 -9.33 2.97 17.75
N VAL A 237 -8.62 2.00 18.27
CA VAL A 237 -7.99 0.92 17.51
C VAL A 237 -8.40 -0.40 18.11
N PHE A 238 -9.36 -1.08 17.50
CA PHE A 238 -9.88 -2.34 18.05
C PHE A 238 -8.82 -3.44 18.11
N SER A 239 -8.88 -4.25 19.17
CA SER A 239 -8.02 -5.42 19.37
C SER A 239 -8.72 -6.70 18.94
N GLY A 240 -7.96 -7.70 18.45
CA GLY A 240 -8.51 -8.99 18.00
C GLY A 240 -9.06 -8.97 16.57
N ASN A 241 -9.89 -9.95 16.23
CA ASN A 241 -10.37 -10.21 14.88
C ASN A 241 -11.71 -9.52 14.58
N GLN A 242 -12.32 -8.89 15.57
CA GLN A 242 -13.63 -8.26 15.47
C GLN A 242 -13.61 -6.91 16.17
N THR A 243 -14.37 -5.96 15.62
CA THR A 243 -14.62 -4.69 16.29
C THR A 243 -15.61 -4.88 17.44
N LEU A 244 -15.55 -4.04 18.46
CA LEU A 244 -16.49 -4.09 19.59
C LEU A 244 -17.93 -4.08 19.07
N GLY A 245 -18.76 -4.93 19.61
CA GLY A 245 -20.18 -5.07 19.25
C GLY A 245 -20.46 -5.87 17.98
N ALA A 246 -19.46 -6.31 17.22
CA ALA A 246 -19.68 -7.10 16.02
C ALA A 246 -20.13 -8.55 16.37
N PRO A 247 -21.09 -9.14 15.64
CA PRO A 247 -21.95 -8.47 14.66
C PRO A 247 -23.22 -7.83 15.26
N GLY A 248 -23.64 -8.18 16.48
CA GLY A 248 -25.00 -7.94 17.00
C GLY A 248 -25.27 -6.52 17.49
N ALA A 249 -24.26 -5.85 18.05
CA ALA A 249 -24.34 -4.49 18.62
C ALA A 249 -23.45 -3.48 17.89
N LEU A 250 -23.12 -3.73 16.62
CA LEU A 250 -22.20 -2.90 15.83
C LEU A 250 -22.74 -1.47 15.65
N MET A 251 -24.06 -1.30 15.50
CA MET A 251 -24.66 0.02 15.35
C MET A 251 -24.45 0.88 16.60
N ALA A 252 -24.51 0.29 17.81
CA ALA A 252 -24.20 1.01 19.03
C ALA A 252 -22.75 1.54 19.02
N THR A 253 -21.79 0.73 18.56
CA THR A 253 -20.39 1.17 18.40
C THR A 253 -20.27 2.36 17.44
N ILE A 254 -20.95 2.31 16.30
CA ILE A 254 -20.98 3.39 15.32
C ILE A 254 -21.55 4.67 15.92
N ASP A 255 -22.66 4.56 16.63
CA ASP A 255 -23.35 5.70 17.23
C ASP A 255 -22.51 6.34 18.35
N GLU A 256 -21.88 5.51 19.20
CA GLU A 256 -20.98 5.98 20.26
C GLU A 256 -19.73 6.68 19.71
N MET A 257 -19.14 6.15 18.63
CA MET A 257 -18.01 6.79 17.94
C MET A 257 -18.41 8.13 17.32
N LYS A 258 -19.60 8.19 16.68
CA LYS A 258 -20.13 9.44 16.10
C LYS A 258 -20.41 10.49 17.18
N HIS A 259 -21.07 10.09 18.27
CA HIS A 259 -21.44 10.99 19.36
C HIS A 259 -20.19 11.65 19.99
N ARG A 260 -19.10 10.90 20.13
CA ARG A 260 -17.83 11.39 20.71
C ARG A 260 -16.84 11.94 19.69
N ASN A 261 -17.19 11.95 18.41
CA ASN A 261 -16.31 12.41 17.33
C ASN A 261 -14.95 11.70 17.29
N LEU A 262 -14.95 10.38 17.52
CA LEU A 262 -13.72 9.58 17.61
C LEU A 262 -13.20 9.16 16.24
N THR A 263 -11.88 9.10 16.11
CA THR A 263 -11.18 8.62 14.92
C THR A 263 -10.93 7.11 15.02
N LEU A 264 -11.21 6.39 13.94
CA LEU A 264 -10.95 4.96 13.79
C LEU A 264 -9.55 4.73 13.22
N GLY A 265 -8.71 3.99 13.93
CA GLY A 265 -7.40 3.55 13.43
C GLY A 265 -7.47 2.20 12.72
N LEU A 266 -6.95 2.14 11.49
CA LEU A 266 -6.86 0.94 10.66
C LEU A 266 -5.45 0.36 10.72
N ILE A 267 -5.28 -0.78 11.35
CA ILE A 267 -3.98 -1.47 11.40
C ILE A 267 -3.63 -1.99 10.01
N GLU A 268 -2.50 -1.57 9.45
CA GLU A 268 -2.02 -2.09 8.17
C GLU A 268 -1.74 -3.60 8.27
N ALA A 269 -2.16 -4.36 7.24
CA ALA A 269 -1.90 -5.80 7.19
C ALA A 269 -0.39 -6.08 7.02
N THR A 270 0.09 -7.21 7.53
CA THR A 270 1.50 -7.64 7.43
C THR A 270 1.99 -7.78 5.98
N THR A 271 1.08 -8.00 5.06
CA THR A 271 1.34 -8.01 3.61
C THR A 271 1.56 -6.61 3.02
N GLN A 272 1.43 -5.56 3.84
CA GLN A 272 1.45 -4.15 3.43
C GLN A 272 0.41 -3.82 2.35
N LEU A 273 -0.68 -4.57 2.31
CA LEU A 273 -1.81 -4.37 1.42
C LEU A 273 -3.09 -4.29 2.23
N GLN A 274 -3.84 -3.21 2.05
CA GLN A 274 -5.05 -2.94 2.81
C GLN A 274 -4.77 -2.85 4.32
N PHE A 275 -5.73 -3.23 5.13
CA PHE A 275 -5.67 -3.26 6.58
C PHE A 275 -5.95 -4.67 7.09
N TYR A 276 -5.58 -4.92 8.36
CA TYR A 276 -5.93 -6.15 9.05
C TYR A 276 -7.45 -6.24 9.17
N LYS A 277 -8.03 -7.27 8.55
CA LYS A 277 -9.48 -7.43 8.49
C LYS A 277 -10.03 -7.81 9.84
N GLN A 278 -10.91 -6.97 10.37
CA GLN A 278 -11.72 -7.21 11.56
C GLN A 278 -13.19 -7.16 11.17
N ASP A 279 -13.99 -8.08 11.67
CA ASP A 279 -15.43 -8.09 11.40
C ASP A 279 -16.06 -6.78 11.93
N GLY A 280 -16.88 -6.13 11.11
CA GLY A 280 -17.51 -4.85 11.42
C GLY A 280 -16.69 -3.60 11.05
N MET A 281 -15.38 -3.70 10.80
CA MET A 281 -14.50 -2.56 10.53
C MET A 281 -14.93 -1.74 9.30
N GLU A 282 -15.23 -2.41 8.19
CA GLU A 282 -15.65 -1.74 6.95
C GLU A 282 -16.99 -1.01 7.13
N GLU A 283 -17.89 -1.57 7.94
CA GLU A 283 -19.19 -0.98 8.21
C GLU A 283 -19.07 0.25 9.12
N ILE A 284 -18.23 0.21 10.15
CA ILE A 284 -17.90 1.37 10.98
C ILE A 284 -17.34 2.48 10.10
N ALA A 285 -16.29 2.24 9.33
CA ALA A 285 -15.64 3.22 8.48
C ALA A 285 -16.61 3.87 7.49
N LYS A 286 -17.45 3.08 6.84
CA LYS A 286 -18.49 3.55 5.93
C LYS A 286 -19.51 4.47 6.61
N ASN A 287 -19.97 4.09 7.80
CA ASN A 287 -20.94 4.88 8.57
C ASN A 287 -20.34 6.15 9.17
N LEU A 288 -19.01 6.18 9.38
CA LEU A 288 -18.26 7.39 9.73
C LEU A 288 -17.99 8.28 8.50
N GLY A 289 -18.41 7.88 7.28
CA GLY A 289 -18.19 8.67 6.06
C GLY A 289 -16.75 8.62 5.55
N TYR A 290 -15.89 7.76 6.10
CA TYR A 290 -14.46 7.64 5.87
C TYR A 290 -13.62 8.88 6.23
N ASP A 291 -14.21 9.96 6.72
CA ASP A 291 -13.54 11.20 7.07
C ASP A 291 -12.95 11.23 8.50
N ARG A 292 -13.23 10.21 9.28
CA ARG A 292 -12.66 9.95 10.62
C ARG A 292 -11.98 8.60 10.71
N VAL A 293 -11.14 8.35 9.72
CA VAL A 293 -10.41 7.08 9.61
C VAL A 293 -8.96 7.39 9.30
N ALA A 294 -8.03 6.89 10.11
CA ALA A 294 -6.60 7.02 9.92
C ALA A 294 -5.94 5.64 9.77
N ARG A 295 -4.88 5.55 8.98
CA ARG A 295 -4.11 4.31 8.83
C ARG A 295 -3.05 4.23 9.90
N LEU A 296 -2.94 3.05 10.52
CA LEU A 296 -1.96 2.74 11.55
C LEU A 296 -0.94 1.72 11.02
N TYR A 297 0.33 1.98 11.31
CA TYR A 297 1.40 1.02 11.10
C TYR A 297 2.11 0.70 12.41
N SER A 298 2.59 -0.52 12.52
CA SER A 298 3.52 -0.95 13.58
C SER A 298 4.52 -1.91 12.97
N ILE A 299 5.81 -1.73 13.26
CA ILE A 299 6.84 -2.69 12.86
C ILE A 299 6.56 -4.02 13.55
N PRO A 300 6.52 -5.16 12.82
CA PRO A 300 6.26 -6.47 13.43
C PRO A 300 7.21 -6.79 14.58
N LYS A 301 6.66 -7.38 15.65
CA LYS A 301 7.40 -7.70 16.89
C LYS A 301 8.63 -8.58 16.67
N ASP A 302 8.56 -9.49 15.71
CA ASP A 302 9.65 -10.40 15.34
C ASP A 302 10.68 -9.78 14.40
N GLU A 303 10.37 -8.65 13.80
CA GLU A 303 11.24 -7.93 12.85
C GLU A 303 12.04 -6.81 13.53
N GLN A 304 11.39 -6.02 14.41
CA GLN A 304 12.03 -4.85 15.04
C GLN A 304 13.36 -5.16 15.73
N PRO A 305 13.53 -6.25 16.52
CA PRO A 305 14.80 -6.55 17.16
C PRO A 305 15.97 -6.81 16.20
N LYS A 306 15.67 -7.05 14.93
CA LYS A 306 16.67 -7.29 13.86
C LYS A 306 17.08 -6.01 13.14
N LEU A 307 16.35 -4.91 13.36
CA LEU A 307 16.59 -3.62 12.73
C LEU A 307 17.50 -2.76 13.59
N LYS A 308 18.45 -2.08 12.95
CA LYS A 308 19.13 -0.95 13.58
C LYS A 308 18.17 0.23 13.74
N ILE A 309 18.39 1.07 14.74
CA ILE A 309 17.56 2.25 15.00
C ILE A 309 17.40 3.09 13.74
N ASP A 310 18.50 3.45 13.08
CA ASP A 310 18.48 4.30 11.87
C ASP A 310 17.58 3.69 10.78
N THR A 311 17.66 2.36 10.57
CA THR A 311 16.81 1.65 9.60
C THR A 311 15.33 1.64 10.00
N ALA A 312 15.04 1.57 11.30
CA ALA A 312 13.66 1.65 11.79
C ALA A 312 13.10 3.08 11.63
N VAL A 313 13.91 4.10 11.93
CA VAL A 313 13.56 5.52 11.74
C VAL A 313 13.27 5.83 10.27
N GLU A 314 14.15 5.42 9.35
CA GLU A 314 13.91 5.57 7.91
C GLU A 314 12.62 4.87 7.47
N ARG A 315 12.32 3.69 8.05
CA ARG A 315 11.10 2.95 7.73
C ARG A 315 9.84 3.70 8.16
N TRP A 316 9.82 4.35 9.34
CA TRP A 316 8.71 5.17 9.79
C TRP A 316 8.46 6.32 8.83
N ALA A 317 9.46 7.14 8.56
CA ALA A 317 9.33 8.27 7.63
C ALA A 317 8.86 7.84 6.23
N ASN A 318 9.44 6.77 5.67
CA ASN A 318 9.02 6.24 4.38
C ASN A 318 7.58 5.71 4.39
N THR A 319 7.13 5.14 5.51
CA THR A 319 5.78 4.60 5.64
C THR A 319 4.75 5.72 5.60
N ASP A 320 5.00 6.82 6.31
CA ASP A 320 4.12 7.99 6.32
C ASP A 320 4.08 8.71 4.99
N MET A 321 5.23 8.86 4.34
CA MET A 321 5.32 9.46 3.02
C MET A 321 4.68 8.61 1.92
N GLU A 322 4.98 7.30 1.86
CA GLU A 322 4.59 6.45 0.74
C GLU A 322 3.21 5.82 0.89
N ARG A 323 2.74 5.61 2.12
CA ARG A 323 1.53 4.82 2.41
C ARG A 323 0.44 5.59 3.15
N ASN A 324 0.64 6.91 3.33
CA ASN A 324 -0.30 7.75 4.06
C ASN A 324 -0.67 7.20 5.45
N ILE A 325 0.30 6.64 6.17
CA ILE A 325 0.14 6.29 7.58
C ILE A 325 0.09 7.58 8.39
N ARG A 326 -0.75 7.61 9.42
CA ARG A 326 -0.91 8.76 10.32
C ARG A 326 -0.95 8.37 11.80
N ILE A 327 -0.86 7.09 12.08
CA ILE A 327 -0.70 6.55 13.43
C ILE A 327 0.47 5.59 13.41
N ASP A 328 1.54 5.95 14.10
CA ASP A 328 2.73 5.14 14.28
C ASP A 328 2.69 4.49 15.64
N LEU A 329 2.36 3.20 15.70
CA LEU A 329 2.41 2.44 16.94
C LEU A 329 3.80 1.84 17.14
N LEU A 330 4.68 2.63 17.78
CA LEU A 330 6.04 2.25 18.09
C LEU A 330 6.09 1.13 19.14
N ARG A 331 7.23 0.45 19.21
CA ARG A 331 7.54 -0.55 20.26
C ARG A 331 8.90 -0.24 20.83
N ILE A 332 9.10 -0.59 22.10
CA ILE A 332 10.43 -0.51 22.73
C ILE A 332 11.40 -1.52 22.11
N TYR A 333 12.67 -1.16 22.08
CA TYR A 333 13.76 -2.12 21.87
C TYR A 333 14.05 -2.84 23.19
N ASP A 334 14.21 -4.15 23.15
CA ASP A 334 14.47 -4.98 24.32
C ASP A 334 15.95 -5.06 24.72
N LYS A 335 16.83 -4.53 23.89
CA LYS A 335 18.30 -4.58 24.09
C LYS A 335 18.87 -3.17 23.90
N PRO A 336 19.81 -2.77 24.79
CA PRO A 336 20.47 -1.48 24.67
C PRO A 336 21.38 -1.43 23.44
N SER A 337 21.53 -0.27 22.86
CA SER A 337 22.54 0.05 21.85
C SER A 337 23.94 0.12 22.50
N PRO A 338 25.03 -0.04 21.73
CA PRO A 338 26.38 0.08 22.29
C PRO A 338 26.58 1.41 23.01
N ASN A 339 27.13 1.35 24.23
CA ASN A 339 27.41 2.49 25.12
C ASN A 339 26.18 3.33 25.57
N MET A 340 24.99 2.74 25.56
CA MET A 340 23.75 3.35 26.02
C MET A 340 23.02 2.43 27.00
N THR A 341 22.22 2.98 27.91
CA THR A 341 21.25 2.21 28.68
C THR A 341 20.07 1.83 27.78
N LEU A 342 19.20 0.96 28.26
CA LEU A 342 17.98 0.58 27.52
C LEU A 342 17.06 1.79 27.37
N LEU A 343 16.95 2.61 28.40
CA LEU A 343 16.18 3.85 28.36
C LEU A 343 16.73 4.83 27.33
N GLU A 344 18.04 5.14 27.38
CA GLU A 344 18.68 6.03 26.40
C GLU A 344 18.51 5.55 24.96
N THR A 345 18.60 4.24 24.73
CA THR A 345 18.38 3.61 23.42
C THR A 345 16.97 3.91 22.90
N ASN A 346 15.95 3.73 23.75
CA ASN A 346 14.57 3.95 23.37
C ASN A 346 14.24 5.43 23.20
N MET A 347 14.73 6.29 24.10
CA MET A 347 14.53 7.74 23.97
C MET A 347 15.21 8.32 22.73
N LYS A 348 16.39 7.80 22.37
CA LYS A 348 17.04 8.14 21.11
C LYS A 348 16.18 7.71 19.91
N TYR A 349 15.69 6.49 19.92
CA TYR A 349 14.84 5.97 18.84
C TYR A 349 13.58 6.82 18.65
N PHE A 350 12.93 7.23 19.73
CA PHE A 350 11.72 8.08 19.65
C PHE A 350 12.05 9.47 19.09
N ARG A 351 13.11 10.12 19.59
CA ARG A 351 13.56 11.42 19.08
C ARG A 351 13.97 11.38 17.61
N ASP A 352 14.76 10.38 17.24
CA ASP A 352 15.21 10.27 15.85
C ASP A 352 14.01 10.04 14.90
N THR A 353 12.98 9.29 15.35
CA THR A 353 11.74 9.11 14.59
C THR A 353 10.96 10.41 14.48
N HIS A 354 10.78 11.14 15.61
CA HIS A 354 10.15 12.46 15.62
C HIS A 354 10.83 13.43 14.66
N ASP A 355 12.17 13.52 14.73
CA ASP A 355 12.95 14.45 13.93
C ASP A 355 12.90 14.08 12.43
N ALA A 356 12.94 12.79 12.11
CA ALA A 356 12.80 12.32 10.72
C ALA A 356 11.43 12.68 10.14
N LEU A 357 10.34 12.50 10.89
CA LEU A 357 8.99 12.89 10.47
C LEU A 357 8.91 14.42 10.28
N ALA A 358 9.43 15.19 11.23
CA ALA A 358 9.44 16.65 11.13
C ALA A 358 10.25 17.16 9.92
N GLN A 359 11.40 16.54 9.60
CA GLN A 359 12.19 16.86 8.41
C GLN A 359 11.43 16.61 7.11
N HIS A 360 10.52 15.64 7.09
CA HIS A 360 9.64 15.37 5.95
C HIS A 360 8.36 16.21 5.92
N GLY A 361 8.22 17.18 6.83
CA GLY A 361 7.12 18.14 6.87
C GLY A 361 5.89 17.66 7.62
N PHE A 362 5.97 16.56 8.37
CA PHE A 362 4.91 16.12 9.26
C PHE A 362 4.92 16.92 10.57
N THR A 363 3.72 17.11 11.13
CA THR A 363 3.54 17.64 12.48
C THR A 363 3.13 16.50 13.41
N ILE A 364 3.58 16.52 14.66
CA ILE A 364 3.33 15.43 15.60
C ILE A 364 2.18 15.80 16.55
N GLY A 365 1.22 14.90 16.70
CA GLY A 365 0.00 15.07 17.51
C GLY A 365 -1.07 14.04 17.13
N PRO A 366 -2.27 14.07 17.74
CA PRO A 366 -3.36 13.18 17.32
C PRO A 366 -3.56 13.20 15.82
N SER A 367 -3.78 12.03 15.21
CA SER A 367 -3.70 11.84 13.77
C SER A 367 -4.66 12.73 12.98
N ASP A 368 -4.21 13.26 11.84
CA ASP A 368 -5.12 13.81 10.85
C ASP A 368 -5.82 12.69 10.08
N THR A 369 -6.95 13.04 9.50
CA THR A 369 -7.73 12.17 8.61
C THR A 369 -7.94 12.85 7.26
N PHE A 370 -8.23 12.07 6.23
CA PHE A 370 -8.62 12.64 4.95
C PHE A 370 -9.98 13.33 5.05
N ALA A 371 -10.10 14.53 4.52
CA ALA A 371 -11.40 15.10 4.25
C ALA A 371 -12.17 14.20 3.28
N SER A 372 -13.48 14.12 3.43
CA SER A 372 -14.34 13.34 2.53
C SER A 372 -14.16 13.81 1.08
N PHE A 373 -13.61 12.94 0.24
CA PHE A 373 -13.22 13.25 -1.14
C PHE A 373 -13.91 12.32 -2.12
N TYR A 374 -14.89 12.85 -2.83
CA TYR A 374 -15.66 12.16 -3.87
C TYR A 374 -15.83 13.07 -5.07
N PRO A 375 -14.98 12.94 -6.10
CA PRO A 375 -15.05 13.80 -7.28
C PRO A 375 -16.41 13.82 -7.95
N SER A 376 -16.75 14.97 -8.54
CA SER A 376 -18.02 15.21 -9.21
C SER A 376 -18.33 14.16 -10.29
N LYS A 377 -19.57 13.70 -10.35
CA LYS A 377 -20.07 12.77 -11.39
C LYS A 377 -19.84 13.31 -12.80
N TRP A 378 -19.88 14.64 -12.99
CA TRP A 378 -19.63 15.28 -14.26
C TRP A 378 -18.18 15.15 -14.70
N LEU A 379 -17.22 15.46 -13.83
CA LEU A 379 -15.80 15.30 -14.11
C LEU A 379 -15.47 13.83 -14.42
N ARG A 380 -15.99 12.91 -13.60
CA ARG A 380 -15.83 11.46 -13.86
C ARG A 380 -16.44 11.04 -15.18
N GLY A 381 -17.64 11.55 -15.53
CA GLY A 381 -18.30 11.25 -16.82
C GLY A 381 -17.49 11.72 -18.02
N ILE A 382 -16.97 12.96 -17.98
CA ILE A 382 -16.10 13.51 -19.02
C ILE A 382 -14.81 12.70 -19.15
N LEU A 383 -14.19 12.32 -18.03
CA LEU A 383 -13.03 11.43 -18.00
C LEU A 383 -13.35 10.10 -18.71
N MET A 384 -14.49 9.48 -18.44
CA MET A 384 -14.89 8.22 -19.10
C MET A 384 -15.01 8.35 -20.61
N LEU A 385 -15.51 9.48 -21.12
CA LEU A 385 -15.53 9.76 -22.56
C LEU A 385 -14.13 9.81 -23.15
N GLY A 386 -13.17 10.41 -22.44
CA GLY A 386 -11.77 10.44 -22.84
C GLY A 386 -11.15 9.06 -22.95
N VAL A 387 -11.43 8.17 -21.98
CA VAL A 387 -10.97 6.76 -22.01
C VAL A 387 -11.57 6.02 -23.21
N ALA A 388 -12.87 6.19 -23.46
CA ALA A 388 -13.53 5.59 -24.62
C ALA A 388 -12.91 6.08 -25.95
N ALA A 389 -12.63 7.39 -26.04
CA ALA A 389 -11.97 7.96 -27.20
C ALA A 389 -10.55 7.38 -27.42
N ALA A 390 -9.76 7.21 -26.34
CA ALA A 390 -8.44 6.58 -26.41
C ALA A 390 -8.51 5.12 -26.88
N GLY A 391 -9.49 4.35 -26.40
CA GLY A 391 -9.73 2.98 -26.85
C GLY A 391 -10.06 2.91 -28.33
N VAL A 392 -10.95 3.78 -28.83
CA VAL A 392 -11.31 3.87 -30.25
C VAL A 392 -10.14 4.34 -31.09
N LEU A 393 -9.35 5.31 -30.60
CA LEU A 393 -8.13 5.77 -31.29
C LEU A 393 -7.14 4.61 -31.44
N TYR A 394 -6.88 3.82 -30.39
CA TYR A 394 -6.03 2.65 -30.47
C TYR A 394 -6.55 1.66 -31.52
N LEU A 395 -7.84 1.29 -31.47
CA LEU A 395 -8.45 0.38 -32.44
C LEU A 395 -8.31 0.92 -33.87
N SER A 396 -8.48 2.23 -34.07
CA SER A 396 -8.29 2.83 -35.39
C SER A 396 -6.86 2.75 -35.89
N LEU A 397 -5.88 2.84 -35.01
CA LEU A 397 -4.44 2.77 -35.38
C LEU A 397 -3.95 1.32 -35.58
N VAL A 398 -4.77 0.32 -35.25
CA VAL A 398 -4.45 -1.10 -35.44
C VAL A 398 -5.30 -1.74 -36.53
N ILE A 399 -6.54 -1.29 -36.73
CA ILE A 399 -7.45 -1.82 -37.72
C ILE A 399 -7.55 -0.87 -38.92
N PRO A 400 -6.91 -1.17 -40.07
CA PRO A 400 -6.86 -0.27 -41.21
C PRO A 400 -8.24 0.16 -41.76
N ARG A 401 -9.21 -0.76 -41.77
CA ARG A 401 -10.59 -0.46 -42.19
C ARG A 401 -11.26 0.59 -41.28
N LEU A 402 -10.98 0.54 -39.98
CA LEU A 402 -11.51 1.51 -39.01
C LEU A 402 -10.77 2.84 -39.12
N ASN A 403 -9.45 2.81 -39.39
CA ASN A 403 -8.67 4.02 -39.62
C ASN A 403 -9.19 4.83 -40.82
N ALA A 404 -9.58 4.17 -41.87
CA ALA A 404 -10.11 4.82 -43.11
C ALA A 404 -11.54 5.36 -42.95
N SER A 405 -12.29 4.96 -41.91
CA SER A 405 -13.72 5.29 -41.76
C SER A 405 -14.04 6.12 -40.53
N ARG A 406 -14.09 7.45 -40.69
CA ARG A 406 -14.50 8.38 -39.63
C ARG A 406 -15.88 8.05 -39.06
N LYS A 407 -16.81 7.57 -39.89
CA LYS A 407 -18.16 7.20 -39.47
C LYS A 407 -18.13 6.09 -38.40
N TRP A 408 -17.35 5.03 -38.62
CA TRP A 408 -17.25 3.93 -37.67
C TRP A 408 -16.49 4.32 -36.41
N GLN A 409 -15.48 5.21 -36.50
CA GLN A 409 -14.81 5.77 -35.32
C GLN A 409 -15.81 6.52 -34.43
N VAL A 410 -16.68 7.35 -35.01
CA VAL A 410 -17.70 8.10 -34.25
C VAL A 410 -18.75 7.15 -33.65
N ILE A 411 -19.24 6.16 -34.42
CA ILE A 411 -20.22 5.19 -33.91
C ILE A 411 -19.64 4.42 -32.71
N LEU A 412 -18.42 3.89 -32.83
CA LEU A 412 -17.76 3.15 -31.73
C LEU A 412 -17.50 4.05 -30.53
N PHE A 413 -17.09 5.32 -30.76
CA PHE A 413 -16.93 6.28 -29.69
C PHE A 413 -18.24 6.55 -28.95
N VAL A 414 -19.35 6.72 -29.65
CA VAL A 414 -20.65 6.93 -29.02
C VAL A 414 -21.06 5.70 -28.21
N VAL A 415 -20.91 4.50 -28.76
CA VAL A 415 -21.25 3.26 -28.05
C VAL A 415 -20.39 3.08 -26.80
N PHE A 416 -19.08 3.16 -26.92
CA PHE A 416 -18.18 2.99 -25.76
C PHE A 416 -18.31 4.16 -24.77
N GLY A 417 -18.51 5.36 -25.26
CA GLY A 417 -18.74 6.54 -24.43
C GLY A 417 -20.03 6.41 -23.58
N LEU A 418 -21.13 5.97 -24.19
CA LEU A 418 -22.37 5.72 -23.46
C LEU A 418 -22.22 4.59 -22.43
N LEU A 419 -21.59 3.47 -22.82
CA LEU A 419 -21.36 2.34 -21.91
C LEU A 419 -20.46 2.73 -20.74
N ALA A 420 -19.52 3.64 -20.92
CA ALA A 420 -18.61 4.08 -19.88
C ALA A 420 -19.20 5.21 -19.01
N ALA A 421 -19.82 6.21 -19.61
CA ALA A 421 -20.25 7.43 -18.89
C ALA A 421 -21.62 7.28 -18.21
N VAL A 422 -22.61 6.62 -18.86
CA VAL A 422 -23.99 6.54 -18.32
C VAL A 422 -24.05 5.87 -16.95
N PRO A 423 -23.41 4.70 -16.69
CA PRO A 423 -23.45 4.10 -15.35
C PRO A 423 -22.82 4.99 -14.26
N VAL A 424 -21.80 5.79 -14.64
CA VAL A 424 -21.14 6.72 -13.70
C VAL A 424 -22.11 7.86 -13.33
N PHE A 425 -22.84 8.43 -14.30
CA PHE A 425 -23.87 9.45 -14.04
C PHE A 425 -25.01 8.91 -13.18
N MET A 426 -25.38 7.64 -13.39
CA MET A 426 -26.43 6.97 -12.60
C MET A 426 -26.00 6.58 -11.18
N GLY A 427 -24.70 6.73 -10.84
CA GLY A 427 -24.17 6.34 -9.52
C GLY A 427 -23.85 4.85 -9.37
N ALA A 428 -24.02 4.05 -10.43
CA ALA A 428 -23.72 2.60 -10.47
C ALA A 428 -22.35 2.29 -11.10
N GLY A 429 -21.45 3.26 -11.16
CA GLY A 429 -20.25 3.23 -11.99
C GLY A 429 -18.99 2.61 -11.36
N SER A 430 -19.02 2.01 -10.15
CA SER A 430 -17.78 1.59 -9.48
C SER A 430 -16.96 0.57 -10.31
N LYS A 431 -17.62 -0.46 -10.86
CA LYS A 431 -16.95 -1.44 -11.74
C LYS A 431 -16.46 -0.84 -13.06
N ILE A 432 -17.21 0.10 -13.62
CA ILE A 432 -16.84 0.80 -14.86
C ILE A 432 -15.61 1.69 -14.62
N ARG A 433 -15.51 2.33 -13.46
CA ARG A 433 -14.31 3.10 -13.06
C ARG A 433 -13.05 2.22 -13.03
N VAL A 434 -13.15 1.02 -12.47
CA VAL A 434 -12.03 0.05 -12.46
C VAL A 434 -11.65 -0.39 -13.87
N LEU A 435 -12.65 -0.64 -14.75
CA LEU A 435 -12.40 -0.97 -16.17
C LEU A 435 -11.77 0.20 -16.92
N ALA A 436 -12.23 1.42 -16.68
CA ALA A 436 -11.65 2.63 -17.26
C ALA A 436 -10.20 2.85 -16.80
N ALA A 437 -9.92 2.63 -15.51
CA ALA A 437 -8.57 2.69 -14.97
C ALA A 437 -7.67 1.61 -15.62
N LEU A 438 -8.17 0.39 -15.80
CA LEU A 438 -7.46 -0.68 -16.48
C LEU A 438 -7.20 -0.33 -17.97
N ALA A 439 -8.20 0.21 -18.66
CA ALA A 439 -8.04 0.68 -20.03
C ALA A 439 -7.00 1.80 -20.12
N SER A 440 -7.06 2.77 -19.21
CA SER A 440 -6.09 3.88 -19.17
C SER A 440 -4.67 3.39 -18.96
N ALA A 441 -4.46 2.48 -18.02
CA ALA A 441 -3.14 1.92 -17.72
C ALA A 441 -2.50 1.16 -18.90
N ASN A 442 -3.32 0.64 -19.81
CA ASN A 442 -2.85 -0.17 -20.93
C ASN A 442 -2.83 0.58 -22.26
N VAL A 443 -3.88 1.35 -22.55
CA VAL A 443 -4.06 1.98 -23.87
C VAL A 443 -3.14 3.19 -24.04
N PHE A 444 -3.02 4.08 -23.05
CA PHE A 444 -2.23 5.32 -23.20
C PHE A 444 -0.73 5.06 -23.38
N PRO A 445 -0.04 4.22 -22.56
CA PRO A 445 1.36 3.93 -22.83
C PRO A 445 1.54 3.21 -24.18
N SER A 446 0.57 2.40 -24.61
CA SER A 446 0.59 1.80 -25.94
C SER A 446 0.45 2.83 -27.04
N LEU A 447 -0.46 3.79 -26.91
CA LEU A 447 -0.61 4.91 -27.86
C LEU A 447 0.65 5.78 -27.93
N ALA A 448 1.31 6.02 -26.79
CA ALA A 448 2.56 6.79 -26.73
C ALA A 448 3.68 6.08 -27.51
N VAL A 449 3.84 4.76 -27.31
CA VAL A 449 4.81 3.97 -28.07
C VAL A 449 4.43 3.86 -29.55
N ILE A 450 3.15 3.73 -29.90
CA ILE A 450 2.68 3.74 -31.30
C ILE A 450 3.05 5.07 -31.98
N GLY A 451 2.85 6.20 -31.29
CA GLY A 451 3.26 7.52 -31.78
C GLY A 451 4.76 7.59 -32.08
N LEU A 452 5.59 7.01 -31.19
CA LEU A 452 7.03 6.86 -31.43
C LEU A 452 7.31 5.99 -32.65
N LEU A 453 6.67 4.84 -32.80
CA LEU A 453 6.86 3.95 -33.95
C LEU A 453 6.53 4.65 -35.27
N ASP A 454 5.44 5.41 -35.31
CA ASP A 454 5.05 6.17 -36.50
C ASP A 454 6.03 7.32 -36.80
N TYR A 455 6.48 8.05 -35.76
CA TYR A 455 7.51 9.07 -35.89
C TYR A 455 8.81 8.49 -36.47
N VAL A 456 9.33 7.44 -35.86
CA VAL A 456 10.60 6.83 -36.30
C VAL A 456 10.46 6.25 -37.70
N ARG A 457 9.30 5.64 -38.03
CA ARG A 457 9.05 5.12 -39.37
C ARG A 457 9.14 6.21 -40.45
N THR A 458 8.58 7.39 -40.18
CA THR A 458 8.58 8.51 -41.13
C THR A 458 9.90 9.27 -41.18
N LYS A 459 10.63 9.30 -40.06
CA LYS A 459 11.85 10.12 -39.89
C LYS A 459 13.13 9.31 -39.76
N ARG A 460 13.10 8.01 -40.06
CA ARG A 460 14.23 7.09 -39.86
C ARG A 460 15.52 7.56 -40.58
N ASP A 461 15.43 7.99 -41.80
CA ASP A 461 16.61 8.40 -42.60
C ASP A 461 17.16 9.77 -42.16
N GLU A 462 16.35 10.56 -41.45
CA GLU A 462 16.74 11.83 -40.82
C GLU A 462 17.37 11.61 -39.43
N LEU A 463 17.24 10.43 -38.84
CA LEU A 463 17.83 10.13 -37.51
C LEU A 463 19.36 10.24 -37.58
N ALA A 464 19.94 10.90 -36.60
CA ALA A 464 21.37 11.10 -36.51
C ALA A 464 22.13 9.76 -36.52
N LYS A 465 23.16 9.66 -37.36
CA LYS A 465 24.03 8.48 -37.46
C LYS A 465 25.17 8.51 -36.42
N HIS A 466 25.56 9.70 -35.98
CA HIS A 466 26.57 9.88 -34.94
C HIS A 466 26.00 9.62 -33.53
N LEU A 467 26.80 9.04 -32.65
CA LEU A 467 26.36 8.59 -31.34
C LEU A 467 25.76 9.71 -30.49
N ILE A 468 26.44 10.83 -30.33
CA ILE A 468 26.00 11.93 -29.43
C ILE A 468 24.64 12.53 -29.85
N PRO A 469 24.46 13.01 -31.11
CA PRO A 469 23.17 13.50 -31.57
C PRO A 469 22.06 12.42 -31.46
N LEU A 470 22.37 11.16 -31.71
CA LEU A 470 21.42 10.06 -31.57
C LEU A 470 21.00 9.87 -30.12
N MET A 471 21.95 9.92 -29.16
CA MET A 471 21.63 9.87 -27.72
C MET A 471 20.71 11.00 -27.30
N VAL A 472 20.99 12.24 -27.73
CA VAL A 472 20.12 13.39 -27.44
C VAL A 472 18.71 13.18 -28.02
N THR A 473 18.60 12.74 -29.27
CA THR A 473 17.30 12.43 -29.89
C THR A 473 16.56 11.33 -29.12
N ALA A 474 17.27 10.28 -28.70
CA ALA A 474 16.69 9.17 -27.93
C ALA A 474 16.20 9.62 -26.54
N VAL A 475 16.94 10.49 -25.85
CA VAL A 475 16.54 11.09 -24.56
C VAL A 475 15.27 11.93 -24.76
N ILE A 476 15.26 12.82 -25.74
CA ILE A 476 14.07 13.65 -26.03
C ILE A 476 12.86 12.76 -26.35
N ALA A 477 13.04 11.74 -27.20
CA ALA A 477 11.98 10.80 -27.54
C ALA A 477 11.47 10.05 -26.30
N LEU A 478 12.34 9.65 -25.38
CA LEU A 478 11.96 8.99 -24.12
C LEU A 478 11.12 9.92 -23.24
N PHE A 479 11.53 11.18 -23.06
CA PHE A 479 10.76 12.15 -22.28
C PHE A 479 9.40 12.47 -22.91
N VAL A 480 9.33 12.64 -24.23
CA VAL A 480 8.06 12.89 -24.94
C VAL A 480 7.13 11.67 -24.81
N THR A 481 7.65 10.45 -25.02
CA THR A 481 6.85 9.23 -24.89
C THR A 481 6.40 9.03 -23.44
N GLY A 482 7.25 9.34 -22.46
CA GLY A 482 6.92 9.33 -21.04
C GLY A 482 5.81 10.33 -20.70
N ALA A 483 5.90 11.55 -21.17
CA ALA A 483 4.88 12.58 -20.98
C ALA A 483 3.51 12.16 -21.56
N LEU A 484 3.52 11.55 -22.76
CA LEU A 484 2.29 10.99 -23.36
C LEU A 484 1.74 9.81 -22.55
N SER A 485 2.61 8.97 -21.98
CA SER A 485 2.20 7.86 -21.10
C SER A 485 1.58 8.40 -19.80
N TYR A 486 2.07 9.50 -19.25
CA TYR A 486 1.50 10.15 -18.06
C TYR A 486 0.07 10.65 -18.24
N ILE A 487 -0.38 10.89 -19.47
CA ILE A 487 -1.81 11.11 -19.73
C ILE A 487 -2.62 9.93 -19.20
N GLY A 488 -2.17 8.71 -19.46
CA GLY A 488 -2.80 7.51 -18.93
C GLY A 488 -2.76 7.41 -17.40
N ALA A 489 -1.69 7.91 -16.77
CA ALA A 489 -1.57 7.97 -15.31
C ALA A 489 -2.61 8.91 -14.69
N ALA A 490 -2.80 10.12 -15.27
CA ALA A 490 -3.84 11.04 -14.83
C ALA A 490 -5.24 10.46 -14.97
N TYR A 491 -5.53 9.80 -16.09
CA TYR A 491 -6.81 9.11 -16.28
C TYR A 491 -7.04 7.96 -15.31
N LEU A 492 -6.01 7.16 -15.03
CA LEU A 492 -6.08 6.06 -14.07
C LEU A 492 -6.34 6.60 -12.67
N SER A 493 -5.53 7.57 -12.24
CA SER A 493 -5.64 8.23 -10.95
C SER A 493 -7.04 8.85 -10.78
N GLY A 494 -7.46 9.71 -11.70
CA GLY A 494 -8.75 10.37 -11.65
C GLY A 494 -9.95 9.42 -11.69
N ALA A 495 -9.84 8.27 -12.39
CA ALA A 495 -10.90 7.27 -12.43
C ALA A 495 -11.13 6.59 -11.06
N LEU A 496 -10.06 6.38 -10.30
CA LEU A 496 -10.11 5.69 -9.00
C LEU A 496 -10.20 6.66 -7.80
N ALA A 497 -9.88 7.94 -8.01
CA ALA A 497 -9.76 8.94 -6.94
C ALA A 497 -11.02 9.07 -6.08
N ASP A 498 -10.98 8.59 -4.86
CA ASP A 498 -11.88 8.86 -3.74
C ASP A 498 -11.27 8.38 -2.42
N THR A 499 -11.88 8.75 -1.29
CA THR A 499 -11.38 8.43 0.04
C THR A 499 -11.27 6.93 0.30
N GLU A 500 -12.17 6.10 -0.27
CA GLU A 500 -12.11 4.64 -0.12
C GLU A 500 -10.85 4.04 -0.73
N TYR A 501 -10.39 4.57 -1.87
CA TYR A 501 -9.14 4.16 -2.49
C TYR A 501 -7.90 4.71 -1.78
N LEU A 502 -7.95 5.96 -1.25
CA LEU A 502 -6.84 6.54 -0.48
C LEU A 502 -6.58 5.75 0.81
N LEU A 503 -7.65 5.29 1.48
CA LEU A 503 -7.59 4.48 2.69
C LEU A 503 -7.40 2.97 2.42
N GLU A 504 -7.38 2.54 1.15
CA GLU A 504 -7.32 1.12 0.73
C GLU A 504 -8.51 0.23 1.15
N PHE A 505 -9.69 0.78 1.41
CA PHE A 505 -10.93 -0.02 1.44
C PHE A 505 -11.21 -0.63 0.07
N GLN A 506 -10.95 0.13 -0.98
CA GLN A 506 -10.94 -0.34 -2.35
C GLN A 506 -9.52 -0.35 -2.90
N ILE A 507 -9.16 -1.41 -3.64
CA ILE A 507 -7.87 -1.52 -4.31
C ILE A 507 -8.03 -1.86 -5.78
N PHE A 508 -7.11 -1.38 -6.60
CA PHE A 508 -7.06 -1.73 -8.02
C PHE A 508 -6.52 -3.15 -8.21
N ARG A 509 -7.37 -4.07 -8.69
CA ARG A 509 -7.02 -5.48 -8.85
C ARG A 509 -6.45 -5.84 -10.23
N GLY A 510 -6.29 -4.88 -11.11
CA GLY A 510 -5.82 -5.07 -12.49
C GLY A 510 -4.31 -5.09 -12.71
N ILE A 511 -3.49 -4.94 -11.67
CA ILE A 511 -2.05 -4.70 -11.75
C ILE A 511 -1.28 -5.71 -12.62
N LYS A 512 -1.58 -7.00 -12.52
CA LYS A 512 -0.89 -8.01 -13.33
C LYS A 512 -1.14 -7.85 -14.84
N LEU A 513 -2.33 -7.40 -15.23
CA LEU A 513 -2.67 -7.14 -16.62
C LEU A 513 -1.96 -5.90 -17.15
N THR A 514 -1.71 -4.90 -16.32
CA THR A 514 -1.01 -3.67 -16.75
C THR A 514 0.46 -3.89 -17.10
N PHE A 515 1.03 -5.02 -16.74
CA PHE A 515 2.39 -5.40 -17.16
C PHE A 515 2.44 -6.12 -18.50
N VAL A 516 1.43 -6.92 -18.80
CA VAL A 516 1.45 -7.80 -19.99
C VAL A 516 0.70 -7.17 -21.14
N LEU A 517 -0.47 -6.59 -20.89
CA LEU A 517 -1.37 -6.12 -21.94
C LEU A 517 -0.77 -4.99 -22.80
N PRO A 518 -0.04 -3.98 -22.26
CA PRO A 518 0.60 -2.98 -23.12
C PRO A 518 1.60 -3.59 -24.11
N MET A 519 2.37 -4.61 -23.71
CA MET A 519 3.28 -5.30 -24.62
C MET A 519 2.53 -6.00 -25.76
N VAL A 520 1.40 -6.64 -25.46
CA VAL A 520 0.54 -7.26 -26.49
C VAL A 520 -0.02 -6.19 -27.43
N LEU A 521 -0.55 -5.11 -26.89
CA LEU A 521 -1.12 -4.00 -27.68
C LEU A 521 -0.07 -3.35 -28.59
N VAL A 522 1.11 -3.09 -28.08
CA VAL A 522 2.23 -2.55 -28.85
C VAL A 522 2.77 -3.57 -29.85
N GLY A 523 2.82 -4.84 -29.48
CA GLY A 523 3.22 -5.94 -30.36
C GLY A 523 2.34 -6.02 -31.61
N ILE A 524 1.02 -5.99 -31.44
CA ILE A 524 0.05 -5.98 -32.55
C ILE A 524 0.28 -4.71 -33.41
N ALA A 525 0.43 -3.56 -32.79
CA ALA A 525 0.66 -2.30 -33.52
C ALA A 525 2.00 -2.28 -34.26
N PHE A 526 3.04 -2.91 -33.70
CA PHE A 526 4.33 -3.08 -34.35
C PHE A 526 4.23 -3.94 -35.62
N LEU A 527 3.58 -5.12 -35.50
CA LEU A 527 3.36 -6.02 -36.64
C LEU A 527 2.52 -5.40 -37.77
N GLN A 528 1.71 -4.39 -37.48
CA GLN A 528 1.00 -3.60 -38.51
C GLN A 528 1.92 -2.63 -39.26
N ARG A 529 3.06 -2.25 -38.70
CA ARG A 529 3.94 -1.20 -39.19
C ARG A 529 5.26 -1.71 -39.74
N PHE A 530 5.70 -2.88 -39.29
CA PHE A 530 7.01 -3.42 -39.59
C PHE A 530 6.92 -4.91 -39.97
N ASP A 531 7.68 -5.31 -40.97
CA ASP A 531 7.92 -6.70 -41.30
C ASP A 531 9.06 -7.27 -40.43
N ILE A 532 8.74 -8.15 -39.48
CA ILE A 532 9.73 -8.77 -38.60
C ILE A 532 10.66 -9.77 -39.32
N PHE A 533 10.34 -10.13 -40.56
CA PHE A 533 11.11 -11.04 -41.42
C PHE A 533 12.03 -10.31 -42.41
N ASP A 534 12.19 -8.99 -42.26
CA ASP A 534 13.11 -8.15 -43.04
C ASP A 534 12.87 -8.21 -44.59
N GLY A 535 11.61 -8.00 -45.00
CA GLY A 535 11.23 -7.92 -46.42
C GLY A 535 10.93 -9.29 -47.09
N ARG A 536 10.74 -10.31 -46.30
CA ARG A 536 10.33 -11.67 -46.80
C ARG A 536 8.81 -11.87 -46.86
N MET A 537 8.04 -10.81 -46.64
CA MET A 537 6.60 -10.79 -46.63
C MET A 537 6.09 -10.08 -47.86
N ASP A 538 5.09 -10.64 -48.54
CA ASP A 538 4.35 -9.92 -49.59
C ASP A 538 3.43 -8.86 -48.94
N ASP A 539 3.26 -7.72 -49.62
CA ASP A 539 2.72 -6.45 -49.10
C ASP A 539 1.27 -6.48 -48.55
N THR A 540 0.57 -7.59 -48.62
CA THR A 540 -0.88 -7.57 -48.47
C THR A 540 -1.41 -8.00 -47.10
N ASP A 541 -0.68 -8.74 -46.27
CA ASP A 541 -1.34 -9.53 -45.23
C ASP A 541 -0.89 -9.30 -43.79
N GLY A 542 -0.49 -8.12 -43.42
CA GLY A 542 -0.46 -7.58 -42.01
C GLY A 542 -0.12 -8.57 -40.89
N VAL A 543 -0.72 -8.31 -39.73
CA VAL A 543 -0.48 -9.02 -38.44
C VAL A 543 -0.76 -10.51 -38.52
N ILE A 544 -1.87 -10.93 -39.19
CA ILE A 544 -2.30 -12.32 -39.21
C ILE A 544 -1.30 -13.21 -39.94
N GLU A 545 -0.76 -12.74 -41.04
CA GLU A 545 0.20 -13.53 -41.82
C GLU A 545 1.57 -13.59 -41.15
N GLN A 546 2.02 -12.51 -40.56
CA GLN A 546 3.24 -12.54 -39.73
C GLN A 546 3.08 -13.52 -38.54
N LEU A 547 1.91 -13.54 -37.90
CA LEU A 547 1.62 -14.53 -36.84
C LEU A 547 1.58 -15.96 -37.36
N LYS A 548 0.96 -16.21 -38.54
CA LYS A 548 0.98 -17.53 -39.17
C LYS A 548 2.42 -17.97 -39.45
N LYS A 549 3.24 -17.10 -40.07
CA LYS A 549 4.66 -17.41 -40.32
C LYS A 549 5.45 -17.68 -39.05
N ILE A 550 5.18 -16.96 -37.97
CA ILE A 550 5.79 -17.23 -36.64
C ILE A 550 5.41 -18.63 -36.16
N LEU A 551 4.12 -18.99 -36.28
CA LEU A 551 3.59 -20.31 -35.86
C LEU A 551 4.11 -21.46 -36.75
N ASP A 552 4.37 -21.19 -38.03
CA ASP A 552 4.90 -22.19 -38.99
C ASP A 552 6.44 -22.29 -38.95
N MET A 553 7.12 -21.48 -38.13
CA MET A 553 8.58 -21.58 -38.01
C MET A 553 9.01 -22.91 -37.40
N PRO A 554 9.99 -23.61 -37.99
CA PRO A 554 10.49 -24.86 -37.45
C PRO A 554 11.15 -24.60 -36.09
N VAL A 555 10.67 -25.30 -35.06
CA VAL A 555 11.19 -25.18 -33.68
C VAL A 555 12.52 -25.97 -33.61
N ARG A 556 13.63 -25.25 -33.51
CA ARG A 556 14.96 -25.83 -33.28
C ARG A 556 15.23 -25.92 -31.79
N ILE A 557 16.06 -26.88 -31.35
CA ILE A 557 16.46 -27.02 -29.93
C ILE A 557 16.98 -25.70 -29.35
N LYS A 558 17.79 -24.96 -30.09
CA LYS A 558 18.27 -23.64 -29.69
C LYS A 558 17.15 -22.62 -29.49
N THR A 559 16.07 -22.71 -30.27
CA THR A 559 14.88 -21.86 -30.14
C THR A 559 14.09 -22.23 -28.89
N LEU A 560 13.95 -23.54 -28.59
CA LEU A 560 13.33 -24.01 -27.34
C LEU A 560 14.10 -23.54 -26.12
N ILE A 561 15.43 -23.64 -26.12
CA ILE A 561 16.27 -23.15 -25.03
C ILE A 561 16.07 -21.65 -24.84
N GLY A 562 16.10 -20.86 -25.94
CA GLY A 562 15.85 -19.42 -25.89
C GLY A 562 14.45 -19.08 -25.35
N LEU A 563 13.41 -19.77 -25.81
CA LEU A 563 12.04 -19.62 -25.32
C LEU A 563 11.89 -20.02 -23.85
N ALA A 564 12.60 -21.07 -23.41
CA ALA A 564 12.62 -21.46 -22.00
C ALA A 564 13.23 -20.35 -21.11
N PHE A 565 14.34 -19.73 -21.52
CA PHE A 565 14.93 -18.59 -20.81
C PHE A 565 14.00 -17.38 -20.78
N VAL A 566 13.40 -17.02 -21.91
CA VAL A 566 12.45 -15.92 -22.01
C VAL A 566 11.20 -16.21 -21.17
N GLY A 567 10.67 -17.44 -21.22
CA GLY A 567 9.53 -17.89 -20.43
C GLY A 567 9.81 -17.84 -18.93
N LEU A 568 10.98 -18.32 -18.49
CA LEU A 568 11.43 -18.24 -17.10
C LEU A 568 11.55 -16.79 -16.65
N ALA A 569 12.20 -15.93 -17.45
CA ALA A 569 12.30 -14.51 -17.16
C ALA A 569 10.93 -13.83 -17.07
N ALA A 570 9.99 -14.17 -17.96
CA ALA A 570 8.61 -13.67 -17.92
C ALA A 570 7.86 -14.15 -16.67
N ILE A 571 8.00 -15.42 -16.28
CA ILE A 571 7.40 -15.96 -15.05
C ILE A 571 7.95 -15.23 -13.83
N VAL A 572 9.27 -15.06 -13.71
CA VAL A 572 9.90 -14.32 -12.62
C VAL A 572 9.42 -12.88 -12.60
N PHE A 573 9.36 -12.22 -13.76
CA PHE A 573 8.89 -10.85 -13.88
C PHE A 573 7.43 -10.69 -13.42
N VAL A 574 6.52 -11.56 -13.85
CA VAL A 574 5.10 -11.53 -13.46
C VAL A 574 4.92 -11.93 -11.99
N ALA A 575 5.64 -12.94 -11.51
CA ALA A 575 5.57 -13.39 -10.12
C ALA A 575 6.08 -12.31 -9.14
N ARG A 576 7.07 -11.50 -9.56
CA ARG A 576 7.60 -10.37 -8.78
C ARG A 576 6.81 -9.08 -8.96
N SER A 577 5.84 -9.07 -9.86
CA SER A 577 4.96 -7.92 -10.12
C SER A 577 3.65 -8.08 -9.36
N GLY A 578 3.19 -7.01 -8.69
CA GLY A 578 1.95 -7.00 -7.91
C GLY A 578 2.19 -6.90 -6.40
N HIS A 579 1.09 -6.91 -5.65
CA HIS A 579 1.10 -6.63 -4.20
C HIS A 579 1.69 -7.78 -3.35
N THR A 580 1.69 -9.00 -3.86
CA THR A 580 2.22 -10.17 -3.16
C THR A 580 3.28 -10.85 -4.02
N SER A 581 4.54 -10.50 -3.83
CA SER A 581 5.64 -11.25 -4.44
C SER A 581 5.97 -12.44 -3.55
N GLY A 582 5.68 -13.65 -4.01
CA GLY A 582 6.07 -14.89 -3.32
C GLY A 582 7.55 -15.23 -3.44
N MET A 583 8.37 -14.39 -4.09
CA MET A 583 9.79 -14.64 -4.30
C MET A 583 10.68 -13.77 -3.40
N PRO A 584 11.68 -14.36 -2.73
CA PRO A 584 12.62 -13.61 -1.90
C PRO A 584 13.45 -12.63 -2.74
N VAL A 585 13.76 -11.48 -2.15
CA VAL A 585 14.61 -10.44 -2.74
C VAL A 585 16.06 -10.72 -2.33
N SER A 586 17.01 -10.61 -3.26
CA SER A 586 18.43 -10.79 -2.96
C SER A 586 18.97 -9.66 -2.07
N GLN A 587 19.99 -9.95 -1.25
CA GLN A 587 20.62 -8.94 -0.39
C GLN A 587 21.21 -7.77 -1.20
N THR A 588 21.81 -8.05 -2.35
CA THR A 588 22.34 -7.02 -3.26
C THR A 588 21.24 -6.08 -3.76
N GLU A 589 20.06 -6.62 -4.08
CA GLU A 589 18.92 -5.80 -4.51
C GLU A 589 18.38 -4.96 -3.34
N LEU A 590 18.37 -5.50 -2.12
CA LEU A 590 17.96 -4.75 -0.93
C LEU A 590 18.90 -3.57 -0.66
N HIS A 591 20.21 -3.78 -0.73
CA HIS A 591 21.20 -2.69 -0.60
C HIS A 591 21.04 -1.63 -1.70
N PHE A 592 20.84 -2.05 -2.95
CA PHE A 592 20.62 -1.13 -4.06
C PHE A 592 19.33 -0.32 -3.89
N ARG A 593 18.26 -0.96 -3.39
CA ARG A 593 17.00 -0.28 -3.07
C ARG A 593 17.18 0.75 -1.96
N ALA A 594 17.87 0.39 -0.87
CA ALA A 594 18.16 1.29 0.24
C ALA A 594 18.99 2.51 -0.23
N MET A 595 20.02 2.29 -1.05
CA MET A 595 20.79 3.39 -1.64
C MET A 595 19.92 4.35 -2.47
N LEU A 596 18.99 3.82 -3.26
CA LEU A 596 18.07 4.66 -4.04
C LEU A 596 17.03 5.38 -3.16
N GLU A 597 16.60 4.77 -2.06
CA GLU A 597 15.70 5.39 -1.07
C GLU A 597 16.36 6.58 -0.37
N GLN A 598 17.64 6.46 -0.02
CA GLN A 598 18.41 7.55 0.58
C GLN A 598 18.74 8.67 -0.42
N ALA A 599 18.93 8.35 -1.70
CA ALA A 599 19.32 9.31 -2.73
C ALA A 599 18.14 10.10 -3.33
N PHE A 600 16.92 9.58 -3.27
CA PHE A 600 15.76 10.15 -3.94
C PHE A 600 14.57 10.24 -3.00
N TYR A 601 13.88 11.37 -3.03
CA TYR A 601 12.63 11.58 -2.30
C TYR A 601 11.57 10.51 -2.61
N ALA A 602 11.51 10.04 -3.85
CA ALA A 602 10.66 8.93 -4.27
C ALA A 602 11.50 7.91 -5.05
N ARG A 603 11.74 6.74 -4.48
CA ARG A 603 12.57 5.70 -5.08
C ARG A 603 12.07 5.29 -6.47
N PRO A 604 12.87 5.46 -7.55
CA PRO A 604 12.52 4.96 -8.87
C PRO A 604 12.38 3.43 -8.91
N ARG A 605 11.49 2.92 -9.74
CA ARG A 605 11.30 1.47 -9.89
C ARG A 605 12.44 0.85 -10.68
N THR A 606 13.03 -0.20 -10.15
CA THR A 606 14.17 -0.92 -10.76
C THR A 606 13.89 -1.38 -12.20
N LYS A 607 12.64 -1.82 -12.50
CA LYS A 607 12.23 -2.25 -13.83
C LYS A 607 12.15 -1.10 -14.85
N GLU A 608 11.92 0.12 -14.42
CA GLU A 608 11.95 1.32 -15.25
C GLU A 608 13.39 1.69 -15.59
N LEU A 609 14.21 1.87 -14.56
CA LEU A 609 15.56 2.39 -14.71
C LEU A 609 16.57 1.39 -15.31
N LEU A 610 16.47 0.07 -14.99
CA LEU A 610 17.44 -0.93 -15.45
C LEU A 610 16.98 -1.68 -16.71
N ILE A 611 15.68 -1.74 -17.01
CA ILE A 611 15.14 -2.57 -18.08
C ILE A 611 14.44 -1.74 -19.15
N GLY A 612 13.34 -1.06 -18.79
CA GLY A 612 12.44 -0.45 -19.77
C GLY A 612 13.07 0.75 -20.49
N HIS A 613 13.56 1.73 -19.77
CA HIS A 613 14.12 2.95 -20.37
C HIS A 613 15.46 2.74 -21.08
N PRO A 614 16.40 1.93 -20.55
CA PRO A 614 17.58 1.53 -21.34
C PRO A 614 17.23 0.80 -22.64
N ALA A 615 16.24 -0.10 -22.61
CA ALA A 615 15.77 -0.77 -23.83
C ALA A 615 15.16 0.20 -24.83
N PHE A 616 14.46 1.26 -24.36
CA PHE A 616 13.97 2.34 -25.19
C PHE A 616 15.10 3.06 -25.92
N MET A 617 16.15 3.45 -25.20
CA MET A 617 17.34 4.09 -25.77
C MET A 617 18.01 3.20 -26.82
N LEU A 618 18.13 1.89 -26.54
CA LEU A 618 18.68 0.90 -27.48
C LEU A 618 17.74 0.67 -28.68
N ALA A 619 16.41 0.74 -28.52
CA ALA A 619 15.48 0.67 -29.63
C ALA A 619 15.67 1.84 -30.60
N MET A 620 15.87 3.06 -30.08
CA MET A 620 16.19 4.22 -30.91
C MET A 620 17.51 4.03 -31.69
N MET A 621 18.54 3.48 -31.05
CA MET A 621 19.79 3.13 -31.73
C MET A 621 19.57 2.05 -32.79
N ALA A 622 18.77 1.02 -32.49
CA ALA A 622 18.45 -0.06 -33.42
C ALA A 622 17.71 0.48 -34.66
N PHE A 623 16.79 1.41 -34.47
CA PHE A 623 16.12 2.11 -35.58
C PHE A 623 17.08 2.86 -36.46
N ALA A 624 17.91 3.71 -35.85
CA ALA A 624 18.85 4.55 -36.59
C ALA A 624 19.90 3.74 -37.38
N ARG A 625 20.33 2.61 -36.79
CA ARG A 625 21.37 1.73 -37.33
C ARG A 625 20.89 0.56 -38.16
N LYS A 626 19.57 0.51 -38.42
CA LYS A 626 18.95 -0.53 -39.23
C LYS A 626 19.27 -1.94 -38.75
N TRP A 627 19.11 -2.21 -37.42
CA TRP A 627 19.27 -3.52 -36.84
C TRP A 627 18.14 -4.47 -37.30
N PRO A 628 18.36 -5.81 -37.21
CA PRO A 628 17.31 -6.79 -37.58
C PRO A 628 15.99 -6.48 -36.88
N THR A 629 14.89 -6.49 -37.66
CA THR A 629 13.57 -6.06 -37.16
C THR A 629 13.06 -6.93 -36.01
N MET A 630 13.43 -8.21 -35.96
CA MET A 630 13.10 -9.08 -34.82
C MET A 630 13.73 -8.59 -33.51
N LEU A 631 14.99 -8.13 -33.54
CA LEU A 631 15.65 -7.56 -32.37
C LEU A 631 15.02 -6.23 -31.97
N LEU A 632 14.70 -5.41 -32.96
CA LEU A 632 13.98 -4.18 -32.74
C LEU A 632 12.62 -4.41 -32.10
N PHE A 633 11.85 -5.41 -32.57
CA PHE A 633 10.59 -5.83 -31.97
C PHE A 633 10.78 -6.17 -30.49
N ALA A 634 11.75 -7.01 -30.15
CA ALA A 634 12.05 -7.37 -28.77
C ALA A 634 12.39 -6.14 -27.90
N LEU A 635 13.25 -5.22 -28.41
CA LEU A 635 13.61 -4.01 -27.68
C LEU A 635 12.40 -3.09 -27.45
N VAL A 636 11.50 -2.94 -28.42
CA VAL A 636 10.28 -2.13 -28.28
C VAL A 636 9.33 -2.76 -27.24
N LEU A 637 9.17 -4.09 -27.22
CA LEU A 637 8.37 -4.75 -26.19
C LEU A 637 8.93 -4.52 -24.79
N VAL A 638 10.25 -4.64 -24.63
CA VAL A 638 10.92 -4.38 -23.35
C VAL A 638 10.83 -2.90 -22.97
N ALA A 639 10.97 -1.98 -23.93
CA ALA A 639 10.79 -0.54 -23.71
C ALA A 639 9.38 -0.20 -23.21
N THR A 640 8.37 -0.92 -23.69
CA THR A 640 6.97 -0.75 -23.27
C THR A 640 6.77 -1.06 -21.78
N ILE A 641 7.59 -1.95 -21.18
CA ILE A 641 7.58 -2.25 -19.74
C ILE A 641 7.83 -0.97 -18.93
N GLY A 642 8.80 -0.14 -19.35
CA GLY A 642 9.10 1.13 -18.66
C GLY A 642 7.92 2.09 -18.70
N GLN A 643 7.31 2.25 -19.86
CA GLN A 643 6.17 3.15 -20.07
C GLN A 643 4.92 2.68 -19.28
N GLY A 644 4.62 1.39 -19.32
CA GLY A 644 3.52 0.81 -18.56
C GLY A 644 3.74 0.88 -17.05
N SER A 645 4.96 0.64 -16.58
CA SER A 645 5.30 0.71 -15.15
C SER A 645 5.14 2.10 -14.55
N MET A 646 5.48 3.15 -15.29
CA MET A 646 5.27 4.54 -14.85
C MET A 646 3.79 4.82 -14.61
N VAL A 647 2.93 4.39 -15.53
CA VAL A 647 1.47 4.57 -15.39
C VAL A 647 0.91 3.71 -14.25
N GLU A 648 1.38 2.48 -14.15
CA GLU A 648 0.93 1.53 -13.10
C GLU A 648 1.28 2.03 -11.68
N THR A 649 2.31 2.86 -11.50
CA THR A 649 2.63 3.46 -10.20
C THR A 649 1.42 4.19 -9.59
N PHE A 650 0.61 4.85 -10.42
CA PHE A 650 -0.59 5.58 -9.99
C PHE A 650 -1.77 4.67 -9.60
N ALA A 651 -1.68 3.37 -9.84
CA ALA A 651 -2.67 2.40 -9.36
C ALA A 651 -2.59 2.15 -7.83
N HIS A 652 -1.47 2.51 -7.21
CA HIS A 652 -1.30 2.48 -5.76
C HIS A 652 -1.85 3.77 -5.15
N MET A 653 -3.18 3.83 -5.00
CA MET A 653 -3.89 5.05 -4.60
C MET A 653 -3.53 5.57 -3.21
N ARG A 654 -3.01 4.71 -2.31
CA ARG A 654 -2.49 5.12 -0.99
C ARG A 654 -1.22 5.97 -1.08
N THR A 655 -0.44 5.82 -2.18
CA THR A 655 0.76 6.65 -2.38
C THR A 655 0.34 8.03 -2.88
N PRO A 656 0.83 9.12 -2.28
CA PRO A 656 0.52 10.46 -2.74
C PRO A 656 0.81 10.64 -4.23
N ILE A 657 -0.07 11.35 -4.91
CA ILE A 657 0.01 11.52 -6.38
C ILE A 657 1.32 12.18 -6.80
N TYR A 658 1.77 13.18 -6.04
CA TYR A 658 3.03 13.89 -6.27
C TYR A 658 4.24 12.95 -6.19
N MET A 659 4.26 12.06 -5.20
CA MET A 659 5.33 11.07 -5.04
C MET A 659 5.34 10.07 -6.20
N SER A 660 4.17 9.62 -6.65
CA SER A 660 4.05 8.73 -7.83
C SER A 660 4.58 9.41 -9.09
N PHE A 661 4.34 10.72 -9.25
CA PHE A 661 4.86 11.52 -10.35
C PHE A 661 6.38 11.65 -10.31
N LEU A 662 6.96 12.04 -9.17
CA LEU A 662 8.42 12.16 -9.00
C LEU A 662 9.15 10.83 -9.19
N ARG A 663 8.56 9.73 -8.73
CA ARG A 663 9.10 8.37 -8.90
C ARG A 663 9.33 8.02 -10.37
N GLY A 664 8.37 8.30 -11.23
CA GLY A 664 8.50 8.01 -12.66
C GLY A 664 9.45 8.97 -13.38
N ILE A 665 9.49 10.26 -13.00
CA ILE A 665 10.50 11.20 -13.54
C ILE A 665 11.91 10.71 -13.17
N GLY A 666 12.14 10.34 -11.91
CA GLY A 666 13.42 9.75 -11.48
C GLY A 666 13.77 8.50 -12.28
N GLY A 667 12.78 7.65 -12.57
CA GLY A 667 12.91 6.47 -13.43
C GLY A 667 13.36 6.83 -14.87
N ILE A 668 12.75 7.84 -15.48
CA ILE A 668 13.13 8.35 -16.83
C ILE A 668 14.58 8.87 -16.81
N VAL A 669 14.92 9.77 -15.88
CA VAL A 669 16.23 10.41 -15.80
C VAL A 669 17.35 9.38 -15.63
N LEU A 670 17.23 8.51 -14.63
CA LEU A 670 18.23 7.46 -14.37
C LEU A 670 18.27 6.44 -15.52
N GLY A 671 17.11 6.03 -16.01
CA GLY A 671 17.02 5.08 -17.11
C GLY A 671 17.58 5.61 -18.42
N ALA A 672 17.43 6.91 -18.70
CA ALA A 672 18.07 7.59 -19.82
C ALA A 672 19.61 7.57 -19.66
N GLY A 673 20.13 7.87 -18.46
CA GLY A 673 21.56 7.80 -18.16
C GLY A 673 22.13 6.41 -18.36
N ILE A 674 21.49 5.38 -17.80
CA ILE A 674 21.91 3.97 -17.99
C ILE A 674 21.82 3.56 -19.47
N GLY A 675 20.76 3.97 -20.17
CA GLY A 675 20.57 3.72 -21.59
C GLY A 675 21.66 4.36 -22.43
N ALA A 676 22.07 5.58 -22.10
CA ALA A 676 23.18 6.28 -22.76
C ALA A 676 24.51 5.51 -22.56
N VAL A 677 24.77 5.04 -21.35
CA VAL A 677 25.94 4.18 -21.07
C VAL A 677 25.87 2.90 -21.91
N CYS A 678 24.72 2.24 -22.00
CA CYS A 678 24.56 1.06 -22.85
C CYS A 678 24.83 1.35 -24.34
N MET A 679 24.37 2.49 -24.86
CA MET A 679 24.65 2.91 -26.25
C MET A 679 26.15 3.10 -26.46
N VAL A 680 26.87 3.73 -25.53
CA VAL A 680 28.34 3.91 -25.60
C VAL A 680 29.07 2.56 -25.57
N LEU A 681 28.66 1.66 -24.67
CA LEU A 681 29.28 0.32 -24.56
C LEU A 681 29.11 -0.49 -25.85
N ILE A 682 27.94 -0.42 -26.48
CA ILE A 682 27.67 -1.11 -27.75
C ILE A 682 28.51 -0.50 -28.86
N GLU A 683 28.67 0.82 -28.92
CA GLU A 683 29.53 1.49 -29.89
C GLU A 683 30.98 1.05 -29.73
N LEU A 684 31.49 1.07 -28.51
CA LEU A 684 32.84 0.64 -28.20
C LEU A 684 33.07 -0.84 -28.57
N TRP A 685 32.12 -1.71 -28.26
CA TRP A 685 32.16 -3.11 -28.62
C TRP A 685 32.22 -3.31 -30.15
N GLN A 686 31.39 -2.58 -30.90
CA GLN A 686 31.40 -2.63 -32.38
C GLN A 686 32.76 -2.14 -32.95
N PHE A 687 33.34 -1.09 -32.36
CA PHE A 687 34.65 -0.60 -32.74
C PHE A 687 35.78 -1.62 -32.49
N VAL A 688 35.78 -2.27 -31.32
CA VAL A 688 36.73 -3.32 -31.00
C VAL A 688 36.61 -4.51 -31.94
N LEU A 689 35.38 -4.94 -32.23
CA LEU A 689 35.13 -6.02 -33.18
C LEU A 689 35.58 -5.67 -34.61
N ALA A 690 35.36 -4.43 -35.05
CA ALA A 690 35.82 -3.97 -36.37
C ALA A 690 37.34 -4.00 -36.47
N LYS A 691 38.06 -3.53 -35.42
CA LYS A 691 39.51 -3.60 -35.36
C LYS A 691 40.03 -5.05 -35.34
N ALA A 692 39.40 -5.93 -34.54
CA ALA A 692 39.80 -7.34 -34.48
C ALA A 692 39.63 -8.06 -35.83
N LYS A 693 38.53 -7.79 -36.55
CA LYS A 693 38.28 -8.29 -37.93
C LYS A 693 39.32 -7.78 -38.93
N ALA A 694 39.61 -6.45 -38.85
CA ALA A 694 40.63 -5.86 -39.76
C ALA A 694 42.03 -6.42 -39.48
N ALA A 695 42.39 -6.72 -38.24
CA ALA A 695 43.65 -7.38 -37.88
C ALA A 695 43.69 -8.86 -38.34
N ALA A 696 42.55 -9.60 -38.23
CA ALA A 696 42.46 -10.99 -38.70
C ALA A 696 42.49 -11.09 -40.25
N ALA A 697 41.99 -10.08 -40.97
CA ALA A 697 42.05 -10.03 -42.44
C ALA A 697 43.42 -9.68 -43.00
N LYS A 698 44.33 -9.16 -42.16
CA LYS A 698 45.72 -8.86 -42.52
C LYS A 698 46.68 -10.02 -42.27
N LYS A 699 46.25 -11.07 -41.58
CA LYS A 699 46.91 -12.36 -41.43
C LYS A 699 46.41 -13.34 -42.48
#